data_8f21d2117f1efe2dd8f8e35267457864
#
_entry.id   8f21d2117f1efe2dd8f8e35267457864
#
_cell.length_a   1.000
_cell.length_b   1.000
_cell.length_c   1.000
_cell.angle_alpha   90.00
_cell.angle_beta   90.00
_cell.angle_gamma   90.00
#
_symmetry.space_group_name_H-M   'P 1'
#
loop_
_entity.id
_entity.type
_entity.pdbx_description
1 polymer ?
#
loop_
_entity_poly.entity_id
_entity_poly.type
_entity_poly.pdbx_seq_one_letter_code
_entity_poly.pdbx_strand_id
1 'polypeptide(L)'
;MKNKVVTAFVFFIFFASLKAFSANSFISFSAGDMLLNQNNEVTIFVDQNDCKGVMTAVRNMSTDINKVCGADVKISTSSNNAKIIVGTIGHSAAIDKIMKQRKNDMKQLKGKREMYVITIDNGQLVIAGSDRRGTIYGIYELSKQIGVSPWYYWADTPIEQHKHIYIKKGVYTDGEPAVRYRGIFLNDEAPCLTTWVKNTFGTEYGNHEFYAKVFELILRLKGNLLWPAMWGWAFYADDELNSKTADEMGVIIGTSHHEPMARNHQEWARNRDKYGKWNYNTNQEVLDKFFKEGIERRQGTEDIVTIGMRGDGDEAMSEESDVALLEKIIRNQRQIISDVTKQRADKTPQMWALYKEVMDYYDKGMKVPDDVTILLCDDNWGNVRRVPNAKEAKHAGGWGLYYHVDYVGAPRNSKWINVTPTQNMWEQLSLASEYGIDRIWILNVGDLKPMEYPISLFLDMAWNPKRYNETNITDHTLDFCKQQFGDEQAEEAARLLNLCCKYNGRITAEMLDRNTYNLETGEWEKVVNDYMKLEAEALRQFITLKDEYKDTYREIILFPIQAMGNLYQMYYAQAMNHKLYKNNDPDANIWADKVEEAFRRDSVLCAQYNHEIAGGKWNGMMIQKHIGYTSWNDDFEKDMLPEVFRIAENNAEGGFIHKASNGYAAIEAEHFYSKADAKDAKWTVIPFMGRTLSGISLRPYNKEVEGAGLTYKFVTDGKYTGDVKVYVVVKSTLDFLNKGGLTYNISIDGSEAKTINFNKDLNESPENIYTVYYPTVARRVVESVITLPLGKTSDNIHEIKITPNDPGIVFEKIVIDMGGYKNSYLHMKESEKFRTM
;
A
#
# COMPACT_ATOMS: atom_id res chain seq x y z
N MET A 1 26.81 -14.18 -66.66
CA MET A 1 27.76 -15.13 -66.01
C MET A 1 27.98 -14.62 -64.58
N LYS A 2 27.90 -15.56 -63.63
CA LYS A 2 28.13 -15.50 -62.19
C LYS A 2 27.00 -14.97 -61.32
N ASN A 3 26.18 -15.92 -60.91
CA ASN A 3 25.29 -15.90 -59.74
C ASN A 3 26.08 -15.59 -58.47
N LYS A 4 25.60 -14.71 -57.63
CA LYS A 4 25.93 -14.67 -56.21
C LYS A 4 24.69 -14.98 -55.41
N VAL A 5 24.68 -16.20 -54.86
CA VAL A 5 23.74 -16.64 -53.83
C VAL A 5 24.12 -15.90 -52.55
N VAL A 6 23.21 -15.13 -52.02
CA VAL A 6 23.33 -14.54 -50.66
C VAL A 6 22.59 -15.48 -49.73
N THR A 7 23.37 -16.23 -48.94
CA THR A 7 22.88 -17.10 -47.86
C THR A 7 22.56 -16.20 -46.66
N ALA A 8 21.28 -16.04 -46.38
CA ALA A 8 20.83 -15.37 -45.15
C ALA A 8 21.00 -16.35 -43.97
N PHE A 9 21.93 -16.04 -43.09
CA PHE A 9 22.05 -16.68 -41.78
C PHE A 9 20.95 -16.09 -40.86
N VAL A 10 19.94 -16.88 -40.61
CA VAL A 10 18.96 -16.58 -39.56
C VAL A 10 19.61 -16.98 -38.22
N PHE A 11 20.03 -16.00 -37.44
CA PHE A 11 20.42 -16.22 -36.06
C PHE A 11 19.14 -16.43 -35.21
N PHE A 12 18.86 -17.68 -34.88
CA PHE A 12 17.95 -18.03 -33.80
C PHE A 12 18.67 -17.70 -32.48
N ILE A 13 18.34 -16.55 -31.90
CA ILE A 13 18.70 -16.26 -30.51
C ILE A 13 17.75 -17.09 -29.66
N PHE A 14 18.25 -18.21 -29.14
CA PHE A 14 17.63 -18.90 -28.03
C PHE A 14 17.73 -17.96 -26.83
N PHE A 15 16.63 -17.29 -26.49
CA PHE A 15 16.44 -16.80 -25.14
C PHE A 15 16.28 -18.01 -24.23
N ALA A 16 17.38 -18.51 -23.72
CA ALA A 16 17.35 -19.30 -22.50
C ALA A 16 16.81 -18.36 -21.41
N SER A 17 15.54 -18.48 -21.07
CA SER A 17 15.01 -17.94 -19.84
C SER A 17 15.85 -18.54 -18.70
N LEU A 18 16.75 -17.76 -18.14
CA LEU A 18 17.34 -18.04 -16.86
C LEU A 18 16.16 -18.13 -15.87
N LYS A 19 15.75 -19.35 -15.57
CA LYS A 19 14.87 -19.62 -14.44
C LYS A 19 15.57 -19.04 -13.24
N ALA A 20 14.97 -17.98 -12.65
CA ALA A 20 15.35 -17.48 -11.37
C ALA A 20 15.51 -18.68 -10.42
N PHE A 21 16.61 -18.76 -9.72
CA PHE A 21 16.86 -19.77 -8.71
C PHE A 21 15.87 -19.51 -7.55
N SER A 22 14.70 -20.11 -7.61
CA SER A 22 13.94 -20.47 -6.43
C SER A 22 14.89 -21.27 -5.52
N ALA A 23 15.00 -20.89 -4.24
CA ALA A 23 15.74 -21.68 -3.27
C ALA A 23 15.39 -23.15 -3.48
N ASN A 24 16.38 -24.03 -3.64
CA ASN A 24 16.17 -25.43 -4.02
C ASN A 24 15.11 -26.07 -3.13
N SER A 25 13.89 -26.20 -3.62
CA SER A 25 12.83 -26.87 -2.88
C SER A 25 13.20 -28.32 -2.65
N PHE A 26 13.29 -28.74 -1.39
CA PHE A 26 13.52 -30.13 -1.01
C PHE A 26 12.21 -30.93 -0.91
N ILE A 27 11.06 -30.29 -1.13
CA ILE A 27 9.74 -30.91 -1.15
C ILE A 27 9.26 -31.13 -2.58
N SER A 28 8.48 -32.21 -2.74
CA SER A 28 7.70 -32.47 -3.95
C SER A 28 6.41 -33.20 -3.56
N PHE A 29 5.34 -32.95 -4.28
CA PHE A 29 4.06 -33.63 -4.05
C PHE A 29 3.80 -34.79 -5.05
N SER A 30 4.66 -34.97 -6.03
CA SER A 30 4.51 -36.00 -7.07
C SER A 30 5.54 -37.14 -6.95
N ALA A 31 6.80 -36.84 -6.65
CA ALA A 31 7.88 -37.83 -6.53
C ALA A 31 9.08 -37.25 -5.75
N GLY A 32 9.86 -38.14 -5.09
CA GLY A 32 11.05 -37.78 -4.33
C GLY A 32 11.74 -39.02 -3.77
N ASP A 33 12.86 -38.80 -3.07
CA ASP A 33 13.69 -39.92 -2.52
C ASP A 33 13.08 -40.55 -1.27
N MET A 34 12.21 -39.80 -0.55
CA MET A 34 11.59 -40.31 0.68
C MET A 34 10.12 -39.80 0.72
N LEU A 35 9.17 -40.73 0.86
CA LEU A 35 7.79 -40.42 1.19
C LEU A 35 7.66 -40.13 2.68
N LEU A 36 7.20 -38.92 3.05
CA LEU A 36 7.10 -38.50 4.44
C LEU A 36 5.91 -39.17 5.16
N ASN A 37 4.71 -39.11 4.56
CA ASN A 37 3.45 -39.56 5.11
C ASN A 37 3.08 -40.99 4.64
N GLN A 38 4.02 -41.96 4.80
CA GLN A 38 3.79 -43.32 4.43
C GLN A 38 2.67 -43.94 5.33
N ASN A 39 1.73 -44.65 4.74
CA ASN A 39 0.54 -45.19 5.41
C ASN A 39 -0.33 -44.13 6.10
N ASN A 40 -0.28 -42.92 5.67
CA ASN A 40 -0.99 -41.78 6.26
C ASN A 40 -0.58 -41.48 7.71
N GLU A 41 0.62 -41.86 8.10
CA GLU A 41 1.20 -41.58 9.40
C GLU A 41 2.54 -40.85 9.27
N VAL A 42 2.82 -39.96 10.24
CA VAL A 42 4.14 -39.33 10.42
C VAL A 42 4.53 -39.38 11.88
N THR A 43 5.69 -39.95 12.18
CA THR A 43 6.22 -39.98 13.54
C THR A 43 7.40 -39.01 13.63
N ILE A 44 7.34 -38.07 14.58
CA ILE A 44 8.36 -37.05 14.82
C ILE A 44 9.05 -37.39 16.15
N PHE A 45 10.36 -37.50 16.13
CA PHE A 45 11.17 -37.56 17.36
C PHE A 45 11.73 -36.18 17.67
N VAL A 46 11.59 -35.75 18.90
CA VAL A 46 12.29 -34.61 19.50
C VAL A 46 12.69 -35.04 20.94
N ASP A 47 13.92 -34.68 21.31
CA ASP A 47 14.41 -35.01 22.65
C ASP A 47 13.65 -34.20 23.70
N GLN A 48 13.21 -34.82 24.79
CA GLN A 48 12.47 -34.15 25.88
C GLN A 48 13.30 -33.08 26.60
N ASN A 49 14.63 -33.19 26.51
CA ASN A 49 15.55 -32.20 27.08
C ASN A 49 15.86 -31.04 26.14
N ASP A 50 15.30 -31.01 24.94
CA ASP A 50 15.45 -29.89 24.03
C ASP A 50 14.64 -28.67 24.53
N CYS A 51 14.92 -27.49 23.97
CA CYS A 51 14.32 -26.23 24.40
C CYS A 51 12.79 -26.23 24.20
N LYS A 52 12.05 -25.59 25.09
CA LYS A 52 10.58 -25.53 25.04
C LYS A 52 10.06 -24.95 23.70
N GLY A 53 10.75 -23.93 23.13
CA GLY A 53 10.41 -23.36 21.85
C GLY A 53 10.50 -24.35 20.68
N VAL A 54 11.49 -25.29 20.75
CA VAL A 54 11.59 -26.37 19.77
C VAL A 54 10.39 -27.33 19.91
N MET A 55 9.98 -27.64 21.13
CA MET A 55 8.79 -28.47 21.36
C MET A 55 7.51 -27.80 20.84
N THR A 56 7.38 -26.49 21.02
CA THR A 56 6.25 -25.71 20.50
C THR A 56 6.24 -25.71 18.99
N ALA A 57 7.39 -25.44 18.35
CA ALA A 57 7.52 -25.49 16.90
C ALA A 57 7.22 -26.88 16.31
N VAL A 58 7.63 -27.95 16.98
CA VAL A 58 7.29 -29.35 16.60
C VAL A 58 5.78 -29.60 16.64
N ARG A 59 5.06 -29.09 17.66
CA ARG A 59 3.59 -29.18 17.70
C ARG A 59 2.93 -28.43 16.57
N ASN A 60 3.42 -27.22 16.27
CA ASN A 60 2.93 -26.43 15.13
C ASN A 60 3.16 -27.17 13.80
N MET A 61 4.38 -27.71 13.59
CA MET A 61 4.69 -28.51 12.40
C MET A 61 3.82 -29.79 12.31
N SER A 62 3.52 -30.44 13.45
CA SER A 62 2.59 -31.58 13.46
C SER A 62 1.20 -31.19 12.94
N THR A 63 0.71 -30.04 13.38
CA THR A 63 -0.56 -29.46 12.89
C THR A 63 -0.48 -29.10 11.42
N ASP A 64 0.63 -28.51 10.99
CA ASP A 64 0.85 -28.10 9.61
C ASP A 64 0.86 -29.33 8.68
N ILE A 65 1.59 -30.38 9.01
CA ILE A 65 1.63 -31.64 8.24
C ILE A 65 0.22 -32.27 8.16
N ASN A 66 -0.49 -32.31 9.28
CA ASN A 66 -1.85 -32.83 9.30
C ASN A 66 -2.78 -32.04 8.37
N LYS A 67 -2.72 -30.69 8.42
CA LYS A 67 -3.54 -29.82 7.54
C LYS A 67 -3.19 -30.02 6.07
N VAL A 68 -1.91 -30.24 5.74
CA VAL A 68 -1.46 -30.40 4.35
C VAL A 68 -1.83 -31.76 3.78
N CYS A 69 -1.72 -32.85 4.53
CA CYS A 69 -1.89 -34.19 3.95
C CYS A 69 -2.86 -35.12 4.70
N GLY A 70 -3.51 -34.66 5.75
CA GLY A 70 -4.45 -35.46 6.56
C GLY A 70 -3.80 -36.58 7.34
N ALA A 71 -2.46 -36.62 7.44
CA ALA A 71 -1.75 -37.68 8.14
C ALA A 71 -1.94 -37.58 9.66
N ASP A 72 -2.00 -38.74 10.33
CA ASP A 72 -1.89 -38.83 11.79
C ASP A 72 -0.43 -38.58 12.22
N VAL A 73 -0.20 -37.51 12.95
CA VAL A 73 1.16 -37.08 13.34
C VAL A 73 1.38 -37.36 14.82
N LYS A 74 2.37 -38.21 15.13
CA LYS A 74 2.71 -38.64 16.49
C LYS A 74 4.08 -38.13 16.91
N ILE A 75 4.18 -37.53 18.09
CA ILE A 75 5.46 -37.20 18.71
C ILE A 75 5.96 -38.42 19.50
N SER A 76 7.14 -38.91 19.16
CA SER A 76 7.76 -40.11 19.72
C SER A 76 8.87 -39.77 20.70
N THR A 77 9.04 -40.59 21.68
CA THR A 77 10.19 -40.57 22.61
C THR A 77 11.38 -41.42 22.10
N SER A 78 11.20 -42.17 21.00
CA SER A 78 12.24 -43.01 20.39
C SER A 78 12.59 -42.53 18.98
N SER A 79 13.86 -42.30 18.72
CA SER A 79 14.35 -41.89 17.40
C SER A 79 14.42 -43.04 16.38
N ASN A 80 14.41 -44.28 16.80
CA ASN A 80 14.66 -45.45 15.91
C ASN A 80 13.54 -45.65 14.89
N ASN A 81 12.31 -45.33 15.22
CA ASN A 81 11.14 -45.52 14.36
C ASN A 81 10.54 -44.17 13.91
N ALA A 82 11.21 -43.06 14.18
CA ALA A 82 10.73 -41.76 13.78
C ALA A 82 10.95 -41.52 12.26
N LYS A 83 10.00 -40.88 11.62
CA LYS A 83 10.12 -40.44 10.25
C LYS A 83 10.88 -39.11 10.12
N ILE A 84 10.71 -38.25 11.13
CA ILE A 84 11.41 -36.98 11.27
C ILE A 84 12.17 -36.98 12.61
N ILE A 85 13.44 -36.61 12.57
CA ILE A 85 14.27 -36.38 13.76
C ILE A 85 14.56 -34.88 13.83
N VAL A 86 14.13 -34.24 14.91
CA VAL A 86 14.37 -32.83 15.17
C VAL A 86 15.22 -32.67 16.44
N GLY A 87 16.16 -31.72 16.40
CA GLY A 87 16.84 -31.38 17.64
C GLY A 87 17.95 -30.33 17.47
N THR A 88 18.36 -29.84 18.64
CA THR A 88 19.41 -28.83 18.80
C THR A 88 20.74 -29.51 19.19
N ILE A 89 21.83 -29.05 18.59
CA ILE A 89 23.18 -29.52 18.94
C ILE A 89 23.44 -29.32 20.46
N GLY A 90 23.92 -30.36 21.12
CA GLY A 90 24.19 -30.33 22.55
C GLY A 90 22.95 -30.51 23.46
N HIS A 91 21.75 -30.53 22.91
CA HIS A 91 20.49 -30.76 23.62
C HIS A 91 19.79 -32.03 23.17
N SER A 92 20.14 -32.57 22.00
CA SER A 92 19.57 -33.83 21.47
C SER A 92 20.68 -34.87 21.24
N ALA A 93 20.65 -35.95 22.03
CA ALA A 93 21.59 -37.07 21.90
C ALA A 93 21.51 -37.73 20.50
N ALA A 94 20.32 -37.76 19.88
CA ALA A 94 20.13 -38.29 18.54
C ALA A 94 20.83 -37.42 17.50
N ILE A 95 20.67 -36.13 17.57
CA ILE A 95 21.33 -35.17 16.66
C ILE A 95 22.86 -35.22 16.86
N ASP A 96 23.35 -35.23 18.10
CA ASP A 96 24.80 -35.32 18.40
C ASP A 96 25.42 -36.60 17.83
N LYS A 97 24.70 -37.71 17.85
CA LYS A 97 25.12 -38.98 17.24
C LYS A 97 25.20 -38.85 15.71
N ILE A 98 24.16 -38.32 15.07
CA ILE A 98 24.12 -38.10 13.61
C ILE A 98 25.25 -37.16 13.17
N MET A 99 25.52 -36.09 13.93
CA MET A 99 26.61 -35.17 13.66
C MET A 99 27.97 -35.84 13.69
N LYS A 100 28.22 -36.79 14.63
CA LYS A 100 29.46 -37.56 14.70
C LYS A 100 29.64 -38.46 13.49
N GLN A 101 28.57 -38.99 12.93
CA GLN A 101 28.57 -39.89 11.77
C GLN A 101 28.68 -39.10 10.44
N ARG A 102 28.01 -37.94 10.32
CA ARG A 102 27.97 -37.12 9.13
C ARG A 102 28.77 -35.81 9.25
N LYS A 103 30.03 -35.92 9.66
CA LYS A 103 30.93 -34.80 9.99
C LYS A 103 30.98 -33.72 8.88
N ASN A 104 30.95 -34.13 7.61
CA ASN A 104 31.10 -33.17 6.52
C ASN A 104 29.84 -32.28 6.34
N ASP A 105 28.65 -32.85 6.43
CA ASP A 105 27.39 -32.18 6.20
C ASP A 105 26.99 -31.28 7.41
N MET A 106 27.31 -31.73 8.60
CA MET A 106 26.91 -31.08 9.84
C MET A 106 27.97 -30.16 10.46
N LYS A 107 29.24 -30.23 9.96
CA LYS A 107 30.32 -29.36 10.44
C LYS A 107 30.00 -27.86 10.34
N GLN A 108 29.26 -27.50 9.31
CA GLN A 108 28.86 -26.12 9.06
C GLN A 108 27.99 -25.51 10.19
N LEU A 109 27.29 -26.31 11.00
CA LEU A 109 26.48 -25.82 12.12
C LEU A 109 27.30 -25.41 13.33
N LYS A 110 28.53 -26.00 13.52
CA LYS A 110 29.31 -25.80 14.72
C LYS A 110 29.80 -24.35 14.87
N GLY A 111 29.45 -23.71 15.97
CA GLY A 111 29.83 -22.33 16.27
C GLY A 111 29.07 -21.27 15.47
N LYS A 112 28.05 -21.66 14.73
CA LYS A 112 27.14 -20.75 14.00
C LYS A 112 25.97 -20.34 14.88
N ARG A 113 25.38 -19.22 14.55
CA ARG A 113 24.21 -18.66 15.20
C ARG A 113 22.98 -18.89 14.32
N GLU A 114 21.94 -19.45 14.93
CA GLU A 114 20.61 -19.56 14.34
C GLU A 114 20.58 -20.24 12.96
N MET A 115 21.53 -21.13 12.73
CA MET A 115 21.66 -21.90 11.50
C MET A 115 21.02 -23.29 11.64
N TYR A 116 20.40 -23.78 10.58
CA TYR A 116 19.87 -25.14 10.53
C TYR A 116 20.41 -25.91 9.33
N VAL A 117 20.31 -27.22 9.41
CA VAL A 117 20.50 -28.16 8.29
C VAL A 117 19.34 -29.14 8.27
N ILE A 118 18.77 -29.32 7.06
CA ILE A 118 17.76 -30.33 6.75
C ILE A 118 18.37 -31.32 5.76
N THR A 119 18.28 -32.61 6.09
CA THR A 119 18.85 -33.67 5.24
C THR A 119 18.16 -35.03 5.50
N ILE A 120 18.36 -36.00 4.61
CA ILE A 120 17.92 -37.38 4.82
C ILE A 120 19.09 -38.20 5.36
N ASP A 121 18.90 -38.86 6.46
CA ASP A 121 19.83 -39.83 7.03
C ASP A 121 19.12 -41.16 7.32
N ASN A 122 19.64 -42.30 6.78
CA ASN A 122 19.07 -43.62 6.96
C ASN A 122 17.55 -43.74 6.77
N GLY A 123 16.99 -43.00 5.79
CA GLY A 123 15.55 -42.98 5.46
C GLY A 123 14.70 -42.16 6.43
N GLN A 124 15.31 -41.31 7.26
CA GLN A 124 14.68 -40.37 8.18
C GLN A 124 15.02 -38.95 7.75
N LEU A 125 14.06 -38.03 7.84
CA LEU A 125 14.30 -36.59 7.68
C LEU A 125 14.92 -36.07 8.98
N VAL A 126 16.07 -35.43 8.87
CA VAL A 126 16.80 -34.83 10.00
C VAL A 126 16.73 -33.31 9.88
N ILE A 127 16.24 -32.64 10.92
CA ILE A 127 16.26 -31.21 11.11
C ILE A 127 17.13 -30.88 12.31
N ALA A 128 18.31 -30.36 12.08
CA ALA A 128 19.29 -30.04 13.11
C ALA A 128 19.61 -28.56 13.15
N GLY A 129 19.54 -27.95 14.32
CA GLY A 129 19.90 -26.55 14.54
C GLY A 129 21.21 -26.38 15.31
N SER A 130 21.93 -25.30 15.02
CA SER A 130 23.13 -24.89 15.78
C SER A 130 22.80 -24.41 17.19
N ASP A 131 21.59 -23.95 17.41
CA ASP A 131 21.00 -23.51 18.65
C ASP A 131 19.47 -23.64 18.60
N ARG A 132 18.77 -23.21 19.68
CA ARG A 132 17.30 -23.34 19.76
C ARG A 132 16.57 -22.72 18.59
N ARG A 133 16.97 -21.49 18.16
CA ARG A 133 16.31 -20.78 17.04
C ARG A 133 16.67 -21.40 15.70
N GLY A 134 17.91 -21.82 15.50
CA GLY A 134 18.26 -22.57 14.30
C GLY A 134 17.38 -23.79 14.10
N THR A 135 17.11 -24.55 15.17
CA THR A 135 16.20 -25.70 15.12
C THR A 135 14.76 -25.28 14.79
N ILE A 136 14.24 -24.24 15.44
CA ILE A 136 12.90 -23.67 15.19
C ILE A 136 12.76 -23.23 13.72
N TYR A 137 13.77 -22.56 13.18
CA TYR A 137 13.74 -22.10 11.77
C TYR A 137 13.78 -23.27 10.78
N GLY A 138 14.55 -24.33 11.08
CA GLY A 138 14.52 -25.56 10.28
C GLY A 138 13.15 -26.24 10.27
N ILE A 139 12.47 -26.24 11.41
CA ILE A 139 11.10 -26.76 11.53
C ILE A 139 10.14 -25.92 10.68
N TYR A 140 10.16 -24.61 10.83
CA TYR A 140 9.24 -23.71 10.06
C TYR A 140 9.63 -23.61 8.57
N GLU A 141 10.90 -23.90 8.22
CA GLU A 141 11.27 -24.05 6.81
C GLU A 141 10.59 -25.28 6.19
N LEU A 142 10.52 -26.41 6.92
CA LEU A 142 9.72 -27.54 6.45
C LEU A 142 8.25 -27.17 6.30
N SER A 143 7.66 -26.52 7.30
CA SER A 143 6.27 -26.04 7.24
C SER A 143 6.02 -25.14 6.02
N LYS A 144 6.90 -24.19 5.76
CA LYS A 144 6.83 -23.30 4.59
C LYS A 144 6.92 -24.07 3.27
N GLN A 145 7.86 -25.01 3.17
CA GLN A 145 8.09 -25.79 1.95
C GLN A 145 6.94 -26.76 1.63
N ILE A 146 6.24 -27.29 2.65
CA ILE A 146 5.04 -28.11 2.42
C ILE A 146 3.79 -27.28 2.11
N GLY A 147 3.89 -25.95 2.01
CA GLY A 147 2.81 -25.06 1.58
C GLY A 147 2.09 -24.31 2.71
N VAL A 148 2.61 -24.30 3.94
CA VAL A 148 2.03 -23.48 5.01
C VAL A 148 2.73 -22.12 5.05
N SER A 149 2.07 -21.10 4.55
CA SER A 149 2.56 -19.72 4.60
C SER A 149 2.80 -19.26 6.04
N PRO A 150 3.87 -18.46 6.32
CA PRO A 150 4.00 -17.75 7.59
C PRO A 150 2.75 -16.93 7.94
N TRP A 151 2.05 -16.45 6.93
CA TRP A 151 0.86 -15.60 7.04
C TRP A 151 -0.47 -16.35 7.15
N TYR A 152 -0.44 -17.71 7.28
CA TYR A 152 -1.65 -18.52 7.33
C TYR A 152 -2.68 -18.05 8.37
N TYR A 153 -2.22 -17.50 9.49
CA TYR A 153 -3.09 -16.95 10.53
C TYR A 153 -3.39 -15.47 10.33
N TRP A 154 -2.36 -14.66 9.99
CA TRP A 154 -2.47 -13.20 9.97
C TRP A 154 -2.96 -12.63 8.63
N ALA A 155 -3.01 -13.43 7.57
CA ALA A 155 -3.58 -13.06 6.28
C ALA A 155 -4.49 -14.16 5.71
N ASP A 156 -4.95 -15.08 6.55
CA ASP A 156 -5.88 -16.16 6.19
C ASP A 156 -5.46 -16.96 4.96
N THR A 157 -4.14 -17.07 4.74
CA THR A 157 -3.59 -17.80 3.60
C THR A 157 -4.00 -19.27 3.67
N PRO A 158 -4.69 -19.79 2.66
CA PRO A 158 -5.16 -21.17 2.66
C PRO A 158 -4.01 -22.17 2.61
N ILE A 159 -4.23 -23.35 3.15
CA ILE A 159 -3.29 -24.46 3.12
C ILE A 159 -3.79 -25.47 2.09
N GLU A 160 -3.08 -25.58 0.96
CA GLU A 160 -3.44 -26.55 -0.08
C GLU A 160 -3.21 -27.99 0.41
N GLN A 161 -4.18 -28.86 0.14
CA GLN A 161 -4.09 -30.28 0.53
C GLN A 161 -3.38 -31.11 -0.54
N HIS A 162 -2.42 -31.90 -0.11
CA HIS A 162 -1.66 -32.83 -0.94
C HIS A 162 -1.69 -34.25 -0.37
N LYS A 163 -1.97 -35.22 -1.21
CA LYS A 163 -2.04 -36.64 -0.77
C LYS A 163 -0.70 -37.16 -0.27
N HIS A 164 0.40 -36.74 -0.84
CA HIS A 164 1.74 -37.22 -0.56
C HIS A 164 2.74 -36.08 -0.45
N ILE A 165 3.64 -36.18 0.53
CA ILE A 165 4.76 -35.26 0.71
C ILE A 165 6.04 -36.05 0.51
N TYR A 166 6.80 -35.74 -0.53
CA TYR A 166 8.10 -36.34 -0.81
C TYR A 166 9.23 -35.41 -0.47
N ILE A 167 10.29 -35.94 0.12
CA ILE A 167 11.53 -35.23 0.39
C ILE A 167 12.58 -35.61 -0.66
N LYS A 168 13.24 -34.62 -1.23
CA LYS A 168 14.37 -34.80 -2.15
C LYS A 168 15.67 -34.93 -1.36
N LYS A 169 16.56 -35.83 -1.79
CA LYS A 169 17.87 -36.01 -1.17
C LYS A 169 18.74 -34.76 -1.36
N GLY A 170 19.39 -34.33 -0.29
CA GLY A 170 20.26 -33.16 -0.29
C GLY A 170 20.63 -32.72 1.13
N VAL A 171 21.37 -31.61 1.18
CA VAL A 171 21.67 -30.88 2.42
C VAL A 171 21.18 -29.46 2.21
N TYR A 172 20.18 -29.05 2.97
CA TYR A 172 19.48 -27.78 2.79
C TYR A 172 19.69 -26.87 4.01
N THR A 173 20.00 -25.64 3.76
CA THR A 173 20.22 -24.59 4.78
C THR A 173 20.14 -23.21 4.12
N ASP A 174 19.69 -22.20 4.87
CA ASP A 174 19.77 -20.79 4.46
C ASP A 174 21.01 -20.08 5.00
N GLY A 175 21.88 -20.84 5.69
CA GLY A 175 23.08 -20.28 6.31
C GLY A 175 22.79 -19.53 7.63
N GLU A 176 23.78 -18.80 8.09
CA GLU A 176 23.68 -17.94 9.28
C GLU A 176 23.09 -16.58 8.88
N PRO A 177 22.11 -16.02 9.65
CA PRO A 177 21.54 -14.72 9.33
C PRO A 177 22.56 -13.59 9.41
N ALA A 178 22.47 -12.65 8.48
CA ALA A 178 23.36 -11.49 8.41
C ALA A 178 23.17 -10.56 9.62
N VAL A 179 21.92 -10.21 9.92
CA VAL A 179 21.60 -9.35 11.06
C VAL A 179 21.35 -10.20 12.30
N ARG A 180 22.02 -9.83 13.41
CA ARG A 180 21.97 -10.62 14.64
C ARG A 180 20.60 -10.63 15.32
N TYR A 181 20.03 -9.43 15.52
CA TYR A 181 18.71 -9.25 16.13
C TYR A 181 17.82 -8.57 15.10
N ARG A 182 16.72 -9.21 14.76
CA ARG A 182 15.84 -8.78 13.66
C ARG A 182 14.39 -9.05 14.02
N GLY A 183 13.59 -8.02 13.90
CA GLY A 183 12.20 -8.14 14.33
C GLY A 183 11.37 -6.91 14.06
N ILE A 184 10.24 -6.82 14.73
CA ILE A 184 9.26 -5.77 14.55
C ILE A 184 8.99 -5.02 15.86
N PHE A 185 8.51 -3.82 15.73
CA PHE A 185 7.94 -3.02 16.78
C PHE A 185 6.43 -2.85 16.54
N LEU A 186 5.64 -3.47 17.42
CA LEU A 186 4.20 -3.26 17.46
C LEU A 186 3.92 -1.96 18.19
N ASN A 187 4.01 -0.85 17.48
CA ASN A 187 3.79 0.46 18.06
C ASN A 187 2.30 0.81 18.01
N ASP A 188 1.44 -0.05 18.54
CA ASP A 188 -0.01 0.17 18.52
C ASP A 188 -0.38 1.52 19.13
N GLU A 189 -0.71 2.46 18.25
CA GLU A 189 -1.16 3.81 18.61
C GLU A 189 -2.68 3.87 18.81
N ALA A 190 -3.35 2.71 18.85
CA ALA A 190 -4.80 2.59 18.79
C ALA A 190 -5.42 3.37 17.59
N PRO A 191 -6.62 3.04 17.11
CA PRO A 191 -7.60 2.14 17.73
C PRO A 191 -7.57 0.69 17.20
N CYS A 192 -6.83 0.38 16.11
CA CYS A 192 -7.03 -0.83 15.33
C CYS A 192 -6.66 -2.12 16.07
N LEU A 193 -5.38 -2.35 16.32
CA LEU A 193 -4.92 -3.58 16.97
C LEU A 193 -5.54 -3.74 18.36
N THR A 194 -5.60 -2.68 19.15
CA THR A 194 -6.23 -2.68 20.47
C THR A 194 -7.70 -3.14 20.41
N THR A 195 -8.48 -2.62 19.46
CA THR A 195 -9.89 -3.01 19.31
C THR A 195 -10.03 -4.45 18.86
N TRP A 196 -9.22 -4.88 17.91
CA TRP A 196 -9.23 -6.26 17.44
C TRP A 196 -8.82 -7.25 18.55
N VAL A 197 -7.80 -6.93 19.34
CA VAL A 197 -7.36 -7.73 20.48
C VAL A 197 -8.47 -7.84 21.52
N LYS A 198 -9.13 -6.73 21.84
CA LYS A 198 -10.29 -6.74 22.73
C LYS A 198 -11.42 -7.65 22.24
N ASN A 199 -11.74 -7.56 20.96
CA ASN A 199 -12.79 -8.36 20.34
C ASN A 199 -12.43 -9.87 20.28
N THR A 200 -11.14 -10.19 20.11
CA THR A 200 -10.66 -11.56 19.89
C THR A 200 -10.23 -12.26 21.16
N PHE A 201 -9.54 -11.56 22.08
CA PHE A 201 -8.94 -12.12 23.30
C PHE A 201 -9.61 -11.62 24.60
N GLY A 202 -10.56 -10.69 24.49
CA GLY A 202 -11.34 -10.19 25.63
C GLY A 202 -10.58 -9.23 26.57
N THR A 203 -9.42 -8.75 26.19
CA THR A 203 -8.59 -7.79 26.94
C THR A 203 -8.31 -6.54 26.11
N GLU A 204 -8.16 -5.37 26.78
CA GLU A 204 -7.80 -4.10 26.13
C GLU A 204 -6.28 -3.97 25.96
N TYR A 205 -5.53 -5.03 26.16
CA TYR A 205 -4.09 -5.11 26.03
C TYR A 205 -3.68 -6.48 25.50
N GLY A 206 -2.45 -6.58 24.97
CA GLY A 206 -1.88 -7.85 24.53
C GLY A 206 -1.55 -8.77 25.69
N ASN A 207 -2.31 -9.84 25.86
CA ASN A 207 -1.99 -10.93 26.79
C ASN A 207 -1.06 -11.95 26.12
N HIS A 208 -0.60 -12.94 26.89
CA HIS A 208 0.32 -13.98 26.40
C HIS A 208 -0.27 -14.84 25.25
N GLU A 209 -1.59 -15.02 25.18
CA GLU A 209 -2.24 -15.75 24.09
C GLU A 209 -2.15 -14.99 22.77
N PHE A 210 -2.39 -13.68 22.81
CA PHE A 210 -2.19 -12.79 21.66
C PHE A 210 -0.72 -12.77 21.25
N TYR A 211 0.19 -12.51 22.20
CA TYR A 211 1.61 -12.45 21.87
C TYR A 211 2.17 -13.78 21.37
N ALA A 212 1.64 -14.93 21.79
CA ALA A 212 2.04 -16.22 21.24
C ALA A 212 1.79 -16.31 19.73
N LYS A 213 0.70 -15.68 19.21
CA LYS A 213 0.43 -15.60 17.77
C LYS A 213 1.42 -14.67 17.05
N VAL A 214 1.81 -13.58 17.70
CA VAL A 214 2.84 -12.67 17.18
C VAL A 214 4.21 -13.34 17.17
N PHE A 215 4.58 -14.02 18.25
CA PHE A 215 5.85 -14.74 18.35
C PHE A 215 5.96 -15.86 17.31
N GLU A 216 4.88 -16.59 17.07
CA GLU A 216 4.86 -17.62 16.03
C GLU A 216 5.10 -16.99 14.65
N LEU A 217 4.45 -15.88 14.31
CA LEU A 217 4.68 -15.18 13.05
C LEU A 217 6.14 -14.75 12.89
N ILE A 218 6.69 -14.08 13.91
CA ILE A 218 8.10 -13.63 13.90
C ILE A 218 9.04 -14.82 13.63
N LEU A 219 8.85 -15.93 14.31
CA LEU A 219 9.70 -17.13 14.17
C LEU A 219 9.51 -17.80 12.80
N ARG A 220 8.30 -17.86 12.27
CA ARG A 220 8.01 -18.36 10.90
C ARG A 220 8.67 -17.51 9.82
N LEU A 221 8.78 -16.21 10.05
CA LEU A 221 9.49 -15.25 9.20
C LEU A 221 11.00 -15.17 9.51
N LYS A 222 11.52 -16.10 10.36
CA LYS A 222 12.93 -16.14 10.77
C LYS A 222 13.42 -14.88 11.49
N GLY A 223 12.52 -14.10 12.07
CA GLY A 223 12.81 -13.06 13.06
C GLY A 223 13.10 -13.65 14.43
N ASN A 224 13.66 -12.84 15.35
CA ASN A 224 13.98 -13.26 16.69
C ASN A 224 13.72 -12.19 17.76
N LEU A 225 13.26 -11.01 17.38
CA LEU A 225 13.13 -9.84 18.25
C LEU A 225 11.72 -9.25 18.16
N LEU A 226 11.17 -8.84 19.30
CA LEU A 226 9.96 -8.02 19.37
C LEU A 226 10.20 -6.84 20.30
N TRP A 227 9.81 -5.63 19.86
CA TRP A 227 9.40 -4.53 20.73
C TRP A 227 7.88 -4.57 20.84
N PRO A 228 7.32 -4.83 22.04
CA PRO A 228 5.88 -4.95 22.22
C PRO A 228 5.19 -3.59 22.15
N ALA A 229 3.88 -3.61 21.97
CA ALA A 229 3.03 -2.43 21.97
C ALA A 229 3.16 -1.63 23.28
N MET A 230 3.15 -0.30 23.16
CA MET A 230 3.49 0.56 24.29
C MET A 230 2.46 1.65 24.61
N TRP A 231 1.73 2.14 23.63
CA TRP A 231 0.71 3.18 23.86
C TRP A 231 -0.56 2.56 24.44
N GLY A 232 -0.83 2.82 25.69
CA GLY A 232 -1.94 2.20 26.42
C GLY A 232 -1.62 0.82 27.02
N TRP A 233 -0.58 0.11 26.56
CA TRP A 233 -0.21 -1.24 27.01
C TRP A 233 1.08 -1.23 27.83
N ALA A 234 1.22 -2.21 28.71
CA ALA A 234 2.41 -2.43 29.51
C ALA A 234 2.78 -3.93 29.53
N PHE A 235 3.51 -4.36 28.52
CA PHE A 235 3.82 -5.77 28.22
C PHE A 235 4.16 -6.63 29.44
N TYR A 236 5.03 -6.11 30.31
CA TYR A 236 5.47 -6.86 31.50
C TYR A 236 4.49 -6.78 32.68
N ALA A 237 3.64 -5.75 32.75
CA ALA A 237 2.75 -5.54 33.87
C ALA A 237 1.31 -5.98 33.62
N ASP A 238 0.87 -5.94 32.38
CA ASP A 238 -0.49 -6.31 31.99
C ASP A 238 -0.71 -7.82 32.07
N ASP A 239 0.32 -8.61 31.71
CA ASP A 239 0.29 -10.07 31.86
C ASP A 239 1.71 -10.61 32.12
N GLU A 240 1.94 -11.14 33.31
CA GLU A 240 3.24 -11.66 33.73
C GLU A 240 3.72 -12.86 32.87
N LEU A 241 2.81 -13.52 32.14
CA LEU A 241 3.15 -14.64 31.27
C LEU A 241 3.71 -14.16 29.91
N ASN A 242 3.58 -12.87 29.55
CA ASN A 242 4.05 -12.35 28.28
C ASN A 242 5.55 -12.61 28.07
N SER A 243 6.40 -12.17 28.99
CA SER A 243 7.86 -12.35 28.90
C SER A 243 8.29 -13.79 28.98
N LYS A 244 7.61 -14.58 29.82
CA LYS A 244 7.86 -16.04 29.95
C LYS A 244 7.51 -16.76 28.65
N THR A 245 6.38 -16.44 28.02
CA THR A 245 5.96 -17.01 26.75
C THR A 245 6.94 -16.67 25.63
N ALA A 246 7.44 -15.43 25.58
CA ALA A 246 8.46 -15.01 24.63
C ALA A 246 9.74 -15.85 24.76
N ASP A 247 10.28 -15.98 25.98
CA ASP A 247 11.50 -16.75 26.23
C ASP A 247 11.30 -18.25 25.96
N GLU A 248 10.18 -18.82 26.39
CA GLU A 248 9.85 -20.23 26.14
C GLU A 248 9.72 -20.53 24.64
N MET A 249 9.15 -19.62 23.84
CA MET A 249 9.06 -19.76 22.39
C MET A 249 10.37 -19.44 21.65
N GLY A 250 11.27 -18.68 22.25
CA GLY A 250 12.57 -18.34 21.69
C GLY A 250 12.62 -16.94 21.07
N VAL A 251 11.67 -16.05 21.40
CA VAL A 251 11.68 -14.64 20.96
C VAL A 251 12.34 -13.78 22.03
N ILE A 252 13.22 -12.91 21.58
CA ILE A 252 13.92 -11.93 22.40
C ILE A 252 13.02 -10.69 22.55
N ILE A 253 12.92 -10.15 23.76
CA ILE A 253 12.17 -8.92 24.00
C ILE A 253 13.14 -7.75 24.15
N GLY A 254 12.85 -6.67 23.45
CA GLY A 254 13.39 -5.34 23.72
C GLY A 254 12.26 -4.38 24.07
N THR A 255 12.62 -3.17 24.42
CA THR A 255 11.65 -2.07 24.61
C THR A 255 12.05 -0.87 23.77
N SER A 256 11.10 -0.02 23.45
CA SER A 256 11.32 1.11 22.57
C SER A 256 12.31 2.14 23.15
N HIS A 257 12.67 3.10 22.32
CA HIS A 257 13.67 4.13 22.62
C HIS A 257 13.35 5.02 23.83
N HIS A 258 12.10 5.09 24.29
CA HIS A 258 11.73 5.84 25.50
C HIS A 258 11.20 4.95 26.63
N GLU A 259 11.41 3.65 26.51
CA GLU A 259 11.06 2.64 27.55
C GLU A 259 12.32 1.95 28.10
N PRO A 260 13.18 2.68 28.82
CA PRO A 260 14.45 2.13 29.28
C PRO A 260 14.30 1.08 30.38
N MET A 261 15.33 0.22 30.53
CA MET A 261 15.51 -0.70 31.64
C MET A 261 14.41 -1.75 31.79
N ALA A 262 13.92 -2.26 30.65
CA ALA A 262 12.83 -3.24 30.59
C ALA A 262 11.56 -2.80 31.33
N ARG A 263 11.26 -1.52 31.25
CA ARG A 263 10.04 -0.92 31.82
C ARG A 263 9.18 -0.36 30.69
N ASN A 264 7.87 -0.54 30.84
CA ASN A 264 6.93 0.09 29.90
C ASN A 264 6.56 1.49 30.39
N HIS A 265 6.53 2.45 29.50
CA HIS A 265 6.16 3.84 29.82
C HIS A 265 4.78 3.92 30.49
N GLN A 266 3.84 3.07 30.08
CA GLN A 266 2.50 3.01 30.68
C GLN A 266 2.50 2.57 32.16
N GLU A 267 3.49 1.86 32.62
CA GLU A 267 3.61 1.56 34.05
C GLU A 267 3.82 2.84 34.86
N TRP A 268 4.62 3.78 34.35
CA TRP A 268 4.80 5.09 34.96
C TRP A 268 3.56 5.95 34.78
N ALA A 269 3.05 6.06 33.56
CA ALA A 269 1.91 6.90 33.22
C ALA A 269 0.66 6.58 34.05
N ARG A 270 0.38 5.28 34.29
CA ARG A 270 -0.75 4.80 35.09
C ARG A 270 -0.55 5.04 36.60
N ASN A 271 0.67 5.31 37.05
CA ASN A 271 1.04 5.47 38.47
C ASN A 271 1.74 6.79 38.75
N ARG A 272 1.47 7.85 38.00
CA ARG A 272 2.12 9.17 38.16
C ARG A 272 1.98 9.74 39.56
N ASP A 273 0.83 9.54 40.21
CA ASP A 273 0.59 10.01 41.57
C ASP A 273 1.55 9.33 42.57
N LYS A 274 1.93 8.09 42.32
CA LYS A 274 2.85 7.30 43.16
C LYS A 274 4.31 7.61 42.83
N TYR A 275 4.65 7.72 41.56
CA TYR A 275 6.04 7.85 41.14
C TYR A 275 6.51 9.29 40.95
N GLY A 276 5.59 10.26 40.77
CA GLY A 276 5.89 11.66 40.53
C GLY A 276 6.35 11.95 39.10
N LYS A 277 7.17 12.99 38.95
CA LYS A 277 7.60 13.48 37.64
C LYS A 277 8.63 12.53 36.98
N TRP A 278 8.48 12.32 35.69
CA TRP A 278 9.48 11.66 34.84
C TRP A 278 10.64 12.63 34.51
N ASN A 279 11.45 12.95 35.55
CA ASN A 279 12.55 13.89 35.43
C ASN A 279 13.71 13.44 36.32
N TYR A 280 14.81 13.06 35.72
CA TYR A 280 15.93 12.47 36.44
C TYR A 280 16.69 13.46 37.34
N ASN A 281 16.66 14.78 37.02
CA ASN A 281 17.29 15.78 37.86
C ASN A 281 16.55 15.97 39.20
N THR A 282 15.23 15.77 39.22
CA THR A 282 14.40 16.06 40.38
C THR A 282 13.83 14.81 41.06
N ASN A 283 13.92 13.65 40.43
CA ASN A 283 13.28 12.41 40.88
C ASN A 283 14.16 11.16 40.68
N GLN A 284 15.48 11.31 40.78
CA GLN A 284 16.45 10.26 40.51
C GLN A 284 16.20 8.97 41.32
N GLU A 285 15.99 9.07 42.63
CA GLU A 285 15.86 7.91 43.52
C GLU A 285 14.67 7.01 43.16
N VAL A 286 13.54 7.61 42.78
CA VAL A 286 12.33 6.87 42.38
C VAL A 286 12.56 6.23 40.99
N LEU A 287 13.19 6.96 40.08
CA LEU A 287 13.52 6.44 38.75
C LEU A 287 14.55 5.29 38.82
N ASP A 288 15.61 5.41 39.62
CA ASP A 288 16.60 4.35 39.84
C ASP A 288 15.94 3.09 40.42
N LYS A 289 15.01 3.24 41.37
CA LYS A 289 14.22 2.13 41.89
C LYS A 289 13.33 1.52 40.83
N PHE A 290 12.63 2.32 40.04
CA PHE A 290 11.79 1.88 38.94
C PHE A 290 12.58 1.08 37.92
N PHE A 291 13.74 1.58 37.52
CA PHE A 291 14.65 0.90 36.60
C PHE A 291 15.19 -0.43 37.17
N LYS A 292 15.52 -0.44 38.46
CA LYS A 292 16.00 -1.63 39.14
C LYS A 292 14.94 -2.75 39.11
N GLU A 293 13.70 -2.46 39.43
CA GLU A 293 12.59 -3.40 39.41
C GLU A 293 12.38 -3.99 37.98
N GLY A 294 12.60 -3.21 36.92
CA GLY A 294 12.55 -3.70 35.52
C GLY A 294 13.63 -4.75 35.24
N ILE A 295 14.86 -4.51 35.68
CA ILE A 295 15.95 -5.48 35.51
C ILE A 295 15.76 -6.70 36.39
N GLU A 296 15.20 -6.59 37.58
CA GLU A 296 14.93 -7.72 38.49
C GLU A 296 13.92 -8.70 37.88
N ARG A 297 12.82 -8.20 37.26
CA ARG A 297 11.75 -9.06 36.73
C ARG A 297 12.14 -9.82 35.47
N ARG A 298 13.11 -9.30 34.70
CA ARG A 298 13.58 -9.97 33.48
C ARG A 298 14.64 -11.05 33.70
N GLN A 299 15.07 -11.27 34.95
CA GLN A 299 16.06 -12.32 35.23
C GLN A 299 15.56 -13.71 34.83
N GLY A 300 16.37 -14.38 34.02
CA GLY A 300 16.02 -15.72 33.49
C GLY A 300 15.34 -15.69 32.11
N THR A 301 15.11 -14.52 31.52
CA THR A 301 14.64 -14.35 30.13
C THR A 301 15.73 -13.79 29.23
N GLU A 302 15.63 -14.03 27.93
CA GLU A 302 16.56 -13.48 26.93
C GLU A 302 16.03 -12.14 26.39
N ASP A 303 16.64 -11.03 26.83
CA ASP A 303 16.23 -9.68 26.47
C ASP A 303 17.39 -8.82 25.99
N ILE A 304 17.07 -7.75 25.24
CA ILE A 304 17.98 -6.64 24.96
C ILE A 304 17.49 -5.44 25.77
N VAL A 305 18.33 -4.92 26.65
CA VAL A 305 17.97 -3.80 27.50
C VAL A 305 18.19 -2.47 26.77
N THR A 306 17.14 -1.70 26.60
CA THR A 306 17.22 -0.31 26.18
C THR A 306 17.76 0.53 27.32
N ILE A 307 18.81 1.33 27.04
CA ILE A 307 19.38 2.29 27.98
C ILE A 307 19.20 3.71 27.45
N GLY A 308 19.43 4.70 28.31
CA GLY A 308 19.16 6.10 28.03
C GLY A 308 17.82 6.55 28.61
N MET A 309 17.36 7.71 28.20
CA MET A 309 16.08 8.26 28.62
C MET A 309 15.68 9.37 27.66
N ARG A 310 14.40 9.52 27.39
CA ARG A 310 13.78 10.70 26.78
C ARG A 310 12.83 11.37 27.78
N GLY A 311 12.25 12.49 27.41
CA GLY A 311 11.22 13.14 28.20
C GLY A 311 9.95 12.30 28.34
N ASP A 312 9.03 12.75 29.15
CA ASP A 312 7.75 12.08 29.37
C ASP A 312 6.92 12.09 28.07
N GLY A 313 6.32 10.96 27.70
CA GLY A 313 5.49 10.85 26.49
C GLY A 313 6.26 10.95 25.19
N ASP A 314 7.50 10.46 25.12
CA ASP A 314 8.37 10.51 23.95
C ASP A 314 8.79 11.92 23.48
N GLU A 315 8.74 12.89 24.39
CA GLU A 315 9.22 14.25 24.15
C GLU A 315 10.73 14.38 24.40
N ALA A 316 11.33 15.49 24.00
CA ALA A 316 12.70 15.82 24.38
C ALA A 316 12.78 16.09 25.89
N MET A 317 13.90 15.70 26.54
CA MET A 317 14.08 15.91 27.97
C MET A 317 14.14 17.41 28.36
N SER A 318 14.63 18.25 27.47
CA SER A 318 14.74 19.70 27.61
C SER A 318 14.85 20.37 26.25
N GLU A 319 14.70 21.71 26.21
CA GLU A 319 14.93 22.50 25.00
C GLU A 319 16.43 22.64 24.66
N GLU A 320 17.31 22.42 25.65
CA GLU A 320 18.76 22.46 25.49
C GLU A 320 19.38 21.07 25.50
N SER A 321 20.64 20.97 25.03
CA SER A 321 21.38 19.70 24.96
C SER A 321 21.82 19.20 26.33
N ASP A 322 21.20 18.13 26.85
CA ASP A 322 21.47 17.51 28.15
C ASP A 322 22.47 16.34 28.08
N VAL A 323 23.57 16.47 27.34
CA VAL A 323 24.55 15.41 27.15
C VAL A 323 25.10 14.89 28.49
N ALA A 324 25.48 15.75 29.41
CA ALA A 324 26.02 15.37 30.71
C ALA A 324 25.01 14.59 31.58
N LEU A 325 23.74 15.00 31.55
CA LEU A 325 22.67 14.32 32.24
C LEU A 325 22.44 12.93 31.67
N LEU A 326 22.36 12.79 30.35
CA LEU A 326 22.21 11.50 29.67
C LEU A 326 23.36 10.56 29.99
N GLU A 327 24.60 11.02 29.93
CA GLU A 327 25.76 10.22 30.30
C GLU A 327 25.73 9.79 31.77
N LYS A 328 25.22 10.64 32.67
CA LYS A 328 24.98 10.28 34.09
C LYS A 328 23.93 9.19 34.22
N ILE A 329 22.79 9.34 33.54
CA ILE A 329 21.70 8.36 33.52
C ILE A 329 22.21 6.99 33.08
N ILE A 330 22.93 6.94 31.95
CA ILE A 330 23.50 5.70 31.44
C ILE A 330 24.47 5.06 32.41
N ARG A 331 25.36 5.83 33.03
CA ARG A 331 26.25 5.25 34.04
C ARG A 331 25.49 4.60 35.18
N ASN A 332 24.42 5.25 35.67
CA ASN A 332 23.59 4.72 36.76
C ASN A 332 22.79 3.49 36.32
N GLN A 333 22.16 3.54 35.14
CA GLN A 333 21.48 2.37 34.58
C GLN A 333 22.39 1.16 34.45
N ARG A 334 23.63 1.34 33.94
CA ARG A 334 24.61 0.27 33.83
C ARG A 334 25.08 -0.23 35.21
N GLN A 335 25.19 0.62 36.20
CA GLN A 335 25.44 0.21 37.59
C GLN A 335 24.29 -0.65 38.11
N ILE A 336 23.03 -0.24 37.90
CA ILE A 336 21.83 -1.01 38.28
C ILE A 336 21.86 -2.40 37.62
N ILE A 337 22.16 -2.49 36.31
CA ILE A 337 22.29 -3.76 35.60
C ILE A 337 23.32 -4.66 36.31
N SER A 338 24.49 -4.12 36.61
CA SER A 338 25.56 -4.88 37.30
C SER A 338 25.15 -5.35 38.70
N ASP A 339 24.51 -4.46 39.46
CA ASP A 339 24.07 -4.77 40.82
C ASP A 339 22.98 -5.82 40.89
N VAL A 340 22.06 -5.83 39.94
CA VAL A 340 20.96 -6.82 39.89
C VAL A 340 21.48 -8.14 39.33
N THR A 341 22.17 -8.13 38.20
CA THR A 341 22.64 -9.35 37.54
C THR A 341 23.83 -10.02 38.19
N LYS A 342 24.51 -9.33 39.11
CA LYS A 342 25.77 -9.74 39.74
C LYS A 342 26.88 -10.02 38.71
N GLN A 343 26.81 -9.38 37.56
CA GLN A 343 27.78 -9.44 36.46
C GLN A 343 28.14 -8.04 36.02
N ARG A 344 29.25 -7.90 35.28
CA ARG A 344 29.57 -6.65 34.60
C ARG A 344 28.46 -6.31 33.60
N ALA A 345 28.12 -5.03 33.44
CA ALA A 345 27.07 -4.57 32.55
C ALA A 345 27.26 -5.03 31.09
N ASP A 346 28.51 -5.19 30.63
CA ASP A 346 28.85 -5.68 29.28
C ASP A 346 28.44 -7.15 29.00
N LYS A 347 27.98 -7.89 30.00
CA LYS A 347 27.46 -9.26 29.86
C LYS A 347 25.95 -9.28 29.56
N THR A 348 25.28 -8.19 29.77
CA THR A 348 23.87 -8.00 29.40
C THR A 348 23.79 -7.27 28.08
N PRO A 349 23.15 -7.82 27.03
CA PRO A 349 22.95 -7.10 25.76
C PRO A 349 22.21 -5.78 26.01
N GLN A 350 22.76 -4.69 25.51
CA GLN A 350 22.23 -3.34 25.66
C GLN A 350 22.19 -2.63 24.33
N MET A 351 21.21 -1.76 24.17
CA MET A 351 21.12 -0.86 23.03
C MET A 351 20.75 0.56 23.46
N TRP A 352 21.15 1.52 22.67
CA TRP A 352 20.78 2.91 22.82
C TRP A 352 20.34 3.47 21.46
N ALA A 353 19.08 3.88 21.39
CA ALA A 353 18.50 4.46 20.17
C ALA A 353 18.84 5.95 20.06
N LEU A 354 19.48 6.33 18.96
CA LEU A 354 19.75 7.73 18.62
C LEU A 354 18.55 8.30 17.83
N TYR A 355 17.41 8.43 18.50
CA TYR A 355 16.17 8.91 17.91
C TYR A 355 16.01 10.42 18.10
N LYS A 356 15.57 11.12 17.04
CA LYS A 356 15.35 12.58 17.03
C LYS A 356 16.56 13.36 17.57
N GLU A 357 16.38 14.15 18.63
CA GLU A 357 17.41 15.00 19.24
C GLU A 357 18.62 14.24 19.81
N VAL A 358 18.44 12.97 20.17
CA VAL A 358 19.53 12.15 20.73
C VAL A 358 20.63 11.90 19.67
N MET A 359 20.28 11.86 18.39
CA MET A 359 21.27 11.80 17.31
C MET A 359 22.14 13.06 17.25
N ASP A 360 21.52 14.24 17.43
CA ASP A 360 22.26 15.51 17.46
C ASP A 360 23.21 15.58 18.66
N TYR A 361 22.83 14.99 19.79
CA TYR A 361 23.71 14.89 20.97
C TYR A 361 24.93 14.00 20.68
N TYR A 362 24.71 12.87 19.99
CA TYR A 362 25.81 12.01 19.57
C TYR A 362 26.77 12.73 18.63
N ASP A 363 26.27 13.45 17.63
CA ASP A 363 27.07 14.21 16.68
C ASP A 363 27.83 15.38 17.35
N LYS A 364 27.31 15.89 18.48
CA LYS A 364 27.98 16.88 19.34
C LYS A 364 29.03 16.27 20.28
N GLY A 365 29.26 14.96 20.19
CA GLY A 365 30.34 14.26 20.91
C GLY A 365 29.92 13.53 22.19
N MET A 366 28.62 13.28 22.39
CA MET A 366 28.13 12.38 23.43
C MET A 366 28.75 10.99 23.27
N LYS A 367 29.19 10.40 24.37
CA LYS A 367 29.88 9.11 24.38
C LYS A 367 28.93 7.97 24.69
N VAL A 368 28.95 6.96 23.84
CA VAL A 368 28.27 5.69 24.06
C VAL A 368 29.31 4.67 24.51
N PRO A 369 29.04 3.86 25.57
CA PRO A 369 29.95 2.79 25.98
C PRO A 369 30.23 1.79 24.86
N ASP A 370 31.45 1.34 24.72
CA ASP A 370 31.92 0.55 23.57
C ASP A 370 31.18 -0.76 23.34
N ASP A 371 30.58 -1.33 24.36
CA ASP A 371 29.84 -2.61 24.33
C ASP A 371 28.35 -2.44 24.02
N VAL A 372 27.83 -1.23 24.02
CA VAL A 372 26.42 -0.93 23.78
C VAL A 372 26.16 -0.83 22.28
N THR A 373 25.14 -1.50 21.79
CA THR A 373 24.74 -1.34 20.37
C THR A 373 24.13 0.04 20.16
N ILE A 374 24.64 0.77 19.17
CA ILE A 374 24.11 2.05 18.73
C ILE A 374 23.02 1.79 17.69
N LEU A 375 21.78 2.17 17.99
CA LEU A 375 20.64 2.02 17.09
C LEU A 375 20.39 3.35 16.37
N LEU A 376 20.71 3.40 15.09
CA LEU A 376 20.38 4.51 14.21
C LEU A 376 18.91 4.44 13.78
N CYS A 377 18.34 5.58 13.47
CA CYS A 377 16.95 5.68 13.04
C CYS A 377 16.87 6.28 11.65
N ASP A 378 15.85 5.91 10.89
CA ASP A 378 15.46 6.61 9.67
C ASP A 378 14.85 7.99 10.00
N ASP A 379 14.34 8.68 8.97
CA ASP A 379 13.67 9.97 9.10
C ASP A 379 12.15 9.83 9.38
N ASN A 380 11.69 8.64 9.77
CA ASN A 380 10.30 8.21 9.93
C ASN A 380 9.53 8.01 8.60
N TRP A 381 10.19 8.23 7.47
CA TRP A 381 9.62 8.10 6.12
C TRP A 381 10.42 7.14 5.23
N GLY A 382 11.22 6.28 5.85
CA GLY A 382 11.97 5.24 5.15
C GLY A 382 13.31 5.70 4.57
N ASN A 383 13.89 6.81 5.01
CA ASN A 383 15.22 7.24 4.57
C ASN A 383 16.22 7.13 5.73
N VAL A 384 17.29 6.36 5.54
CA VAL A 384 18.38 6.24 6.50
C VAL A 384 19.09 7.58 6.65
N ARG A 385 18.98 8.19 7.83
CA ARG A 385 19.51 9.54 8.11
C ARG A 385 21.02 9.58 8.20
N ARG A 386 21.67 8.46 8.60
CA ARG A 386 23.08 8.41 8.92
C ARG A 386 23.59 6.99 8.85
N VAL A 387 24.85 6.85 8.46
CA VAL A 387 25.62 5.59 8.55
C VAL A 387 26.91 5.83 9.31
N PRO A 388 27.52 4.81 9.95
CA PRO A 388 28.79 4.97 10.63
C PRO A 388 29.91 5.32 9.66
N ASN A 389 30.76 6.25 10.03
CA ASN A 389 31.99 6.54 9.29
C ASN A 389 33.07 5.47 9.60
N ALA A 390 34.21 5.51 8.88
CA ALA A 390 35.28 4.53 9.00
C ALA A 390 35.86 4.37 10.43
N LYS A 391 35.82 5.43 11.27
CA LYS A 391 36.25 5.35 12.67
C LYS A 391 35.17 4.73 13.53
N GLU A 392 33.93 5.15 13.35
CA GLU A 392 32.76 4.68 14.08
C GLU A 392 32.42 3.21 13.76
N ALA A 393 32.66 2.75 12.54
CA ALA A 393 32.50 1.36 12.13
C ALA A 393 33.27 0.35 13.00
N LYS A 394 34.26 0.82 13.79
CA LYS A 394 35.06 -0.01 14.74
C LYS A 394 34.40 -0.13 16.13
N HIS A 395 33.23 0.48 16.35
CA HIS A 395 32.52 0.40 17.61
C HIS A 395 32.13 -1.04 17.95
N ALA A 396 32.62 -1.56 19.07
CA ALA A 396 32.51 -2.99 19.39
C ALA A 396 31.08 -3.48 19.64
N GLY A 397 30.22 -2.61 20.18
CA GLY A 397 28.79 -2.88 20.36
C GLY A 397 28.02 -3.06 19.06
N GLY A 398 28.60 -2.57 17.95
CA GLY A 398 28.01 -2.63 16.61
C GLY A 398 26.87 -1.62 16.42
N TRP A 399 26.27 -1.67 15.23
CA TRP A 399 25.27 -0.72 14.75
C TRP A 399 23.96 -1.43 14.43
N GLY A 400 22.86 -0.76 14.73
CA GLY A 400 21.52 -1.19 14.38
C GLY A 400 20.72 -0.13 13.63
N LEU A 401 19.58 -0.52 13.09
CA LEU A 401 18.63 0.32 12.38
C LEU A 401 17.23 0.14 12.96
N TYR A 402 16.60 1.25 13.27
CA TYR A 402 15.17 1.40 13.53
C TYR A 402 14.51 2.05 12.30
N TYR A 403 13.65 1.31 11.62
CA TYR A 403 13.07 1.67 10.32
C TYR A 403 11.54 1.72 10.42
N HIS A 404 10.89 2.66 9.71
CA HIS A 404 9.46 2.89 9.79
C HIS A 404 8.72 2.49 8.50
N VAL A 405 7.60 1.79 8.65
CA VAL A 405 6.53 1.66 7.64
C VAL A 405 5.20 2.19 8.17
N ASP A 406 5.17 2.57 9.41
CA ASP A 406 4.12 3.27 10.15
C ASP A 406 4.74 4.42 10.93
N TYR A 407 4.04 5.55 11.05
CA TYR A 407 4.54 6.70 11.78
C TYR A 407 3.42 7.56 12.36
N VAL A 408 3.58 7.99 13.62
CA VAL A 408 2.75 9.01 14.26
C VAL A 408 3.60 10.25 14.53
N GLY A 409 3.24 11.36 13.88
CA GLY A 409 3.97 12.61 14.02
C GLY A 409 3.79 13.57 12.84
N ALA A 410 4.51 14.71 12.91
CA ALA A 410 4.46 15.75 11.89
C ALA A 410 5.05 15.30 10.54
N PRO A 411 4.51 15.79 9.40
CA PRO A 411 3.40 16.74 9.26
C PRO A 411 2.03 16.09 9.42
N ARG A 412 1.90 14.79 9.17
CA ARG A 412 0.72 13.94 9.30
C ARG A 412 1.12 12.54 9.71
N ASN A 413 0.19 11.82 10.29
CA ASN A 413 0.36 10.39 10.56
C ASN A 413 0.44 9.57 9.26
N SER A 414 0.96 8.35 9.37
CA SER A 414 0.96 7.31 8.33
C SER A 414 0.63 5.99 9.00
N LYS A 415 -0.65 5.73 9.27
CA LYS A 415 -1.14 4.63 10.12
C LYS A 415 -2.08 3.67 9.42
N TRP A 416 -2.76 4.11 8.35
CA TRP A 416 -3.92 3.41 7.85
C TRP A 416 -3.60 2.18 7.01
N ILE A 417 -2.84 2.37 5.92
CA ILE A 417 -2.47 1.28 5.00
C ILE A 417 -0.99 1.36 4.61
N ASN A 418 -0.48 0.28 4.03
CA ASN A 418 0.88 0.26 3.52
C ASN A 418 1.08 1.29 2.39
N VAL A 419 2.00 2.23 2.61
CA VAL A 419 2.41 3.26 1.65
C VAL A 419 3.90 3.16 1.31
N THR A 420 4.54 2.05 1.65
CA THR A 420 5.99 1.86 1.47
C THR A 420 6.30 1.32 0.07
N PRO A 421 7.05 2.05 -0.77
CA PRO A 421 7.53 1.52 -2.03
C PRO A 421 8.57 0.42 -1.78
N THR A 422 8.36 -0.75 -2.35
CA THR A 422 9.23 -1.93 -2.21
C THR A 422 10.70 -1.61 -2.50
N GLN A 423 10.95 -0.93 -3.61
CA GLN A 423 12.30 -0.62 -4.08
C GLN A 423 13.01 0.39 -3.17
N ASN A 424 12.26 1.32 -2.57
CA ASN A 424 12.84 2.26 -1.59
C ASN A 424 13.29 1.54 -0.33
N MET A 425 12.46 0.65 0.21
CA MET A 425 12.84 -0.16 1.37
C MET A 425 14.08 -1.02 1.06
N TRP A 426 14.08 -1.72 -0.06
CA TRP A 426 15.24 -2.52 -0.48
C TRP A 426 16.51 -1.68 -0.60
N GLU A 427 16.44 -0.53 -1.24
CA GLU A 427 17.60 0.34 -1.45
C GLU A 427 18.19 0.85 -0.12
N GLN A 428 17.33 1.33 0.79
CA GLN A 428 17.76 1.85 2.08
C GLN A 428 18.29 0.75 3.02
N LEU A 429 17.69 -0.44 3.00
CA LEU A 429 18.21 -1.58 3.78
C LEU A 429 19.53 -2.12 3.20
N SER A 430 19.71 -2.08 1.89
CA SER A 430 20.99 -2.40 1.23
C SER A 430 22.07 -1.41 1.64
N LEU A 431 21.75 -0.10 1.61
CA LEU A 431 22.63 0.95 2.09
C LEU A 431 23.07 0.69 3.54
N ALA A 432 22.12 0.43 4.43
CA ALA A 432 22.43 0.14 5.83
C ALA A 432 23.36 -1.08 5.98
N SER A 433 23.07 -2.16 5.27
CA SER A 433 23.87 -3.39 5.29
C SER A 433 25.30 -3.17 4.78
N GLU A 434 25.48 -2.43 3.69
CA GLU A 434 26.79 -2.15 3.09
C GLU A 434 27.70 -1.32 3.99
N TYR A 435 27.11 -0.48 4.86
CA TYR A 435 27.86 0.27 5.88
C TYR A 435 27.99 -0.47 7.22
N GLY A 436 27.69 -1.79 7.26
CA GLY A 436 27.92 -2.64 8.43
C GLY A 436 26.92 -2.44 9.57
N ILE A 437 25.73 -1.99 9.28
CA ILE A 437 24.62 -1.93 10.23
C ILE A 437 23.96 -3.33 10.25
N ASP A 438 24.50 -4.22 11.09
CA ASP A 438 24.14 -5.65 11.10
C ASP A 438 23.80 -6.21 12.49
N ARG A 439 23.81 -5.35 13.53
CA ARG A 439 23.58 -5.82 14.88
C ARG A 439 22.11 -5.97 15.23
N ILE A 440 21.30 -4.96 14.98
CA ILE A 440 19.86 -4.90 15.24
C ILE A 440 19.16 -4.30 14.04
N TRP A 441 18.14 -4.97 13.52
CA TRP A 441 17.15 -4.35 12.62
C TRP A 441 15.76 -4.51 13.23
N ILE A 442 15.09 -3.40 13.46
CA ILE A 442 13.73 -3.35 14.02
C ILE A 442 12.85 -2.50 13.12
N LEU A 443 11.69 -3.04 12.73
CA LEU A 443 10.71 -2.42 11.86
C LEU A 443 9.52 -1.93 12.67
N ASN A 444 9.28 -0.62 12.70
CA ASN A 444 8.03 -0.09 13.24
C ASN A 444 6.91 -0.37 12.23
N VAL A 445 5.93 -1.15 12.65
CA VAL A 445 4.81 -1.59 11.82
C VAL A 445 3.47 -1.00 12.27
N GLY A 446 3.45 -0.24 13.36
CA GLY A 446 2.21 0.16 14.01
C GLY A 446 1.41 -1.08 14.41
N ASP A 447 0.43 -1.39 13.60
CA ASP A 447 -0.32 -2.64 13.64
C ASP A 447 0.29 -3.68 12.68
N LEU A 448 -0.05 -4.95 12.80
CA LEU A 448 0.46 -6.00 11.88
C LEU A 448 -0.18 -5.93 10.50
N LYS A 449 -1.37 -5.38 10.42
CA LYS A 449 -2.16 -5.28 9.19
C LYS A 449 -2.43 -3.81 8.84
N PRO A 450 -2.37 -3.49 7.55
CA PRO A 450 -2.01 -4.34 6.40
C PRO A 450 -0.52 -4.21 6.01
N MET A 451 0.38 -4.64 6.89
CA MET A 451 1.84 -4.54 6.73
C MET A 451 2.52 -5.88 6.38
N GLU A 452 1.77 -6.88 5.93
CA GLU A 452 2.24 -8.24 5.67
C GLU A 452 3.43 -8.27 4.71
N TYR A 453 3.34 -7.55 3.61
CA TYR A 453 4.38 -7.56 2.60
C TYR A 453 5.67 -6.84 3.04
N PRO A 454 5.63 -5.59 3.54
CA PRO A 454 6.84 -4.94 4.03
C PRO A 454 7.51 -5.67 5.20
N ILE A 455 6.75 -6.30 6.11
CA ILE A 455 7.31 -7.14 7.17
C ILE A 455 8.09 -8.33 6.58
N SER A 456 7.53 -9.01 5.59
CA SER A 456 8.18 -10.13 4.92
C SER A 456 9.48 -9.71 4.24
N LEU A 457 9.46 -8.63 3.47
CA LEU A 457 10.64 -8.10 2.79
C LEU A 457 11.73 -7.69 3.78
N PHE A 458 11.35 -6.98 4.85
CA PHE A 458 12.30 -6.52 5.86
C PHE A 458 13.03 -7.68 6.54
N LEU A 459 12.30 -8.73 6.98
CA LEU A 459 12.89 -9.86 7.67
C LEU A 459 13.69 -10.77 6.73
N ASP A 460 13.28 -10.94 5.48
CA ASP A 460 14.05 -11.68 4.48
C ASP A 460 15.37 -10.96 4.14
N MET A 461 15.36 -9.63 4.03
CA MET A 461 16.58 -8.84 3.86
C MET A 461 17.47 -8.85 5.11
N ALA A 462 16.89 -8.84 6.30
CA ALA A 462 17.66 -8.97 7.53
C ALA A 462 18.35 -10.35 7.67
N TRP A 463 17.74 -11.38 7.07
CA TRP A 463 18.38 -12.70 6.98
C TRP A 463 19.54 -12.70 5.97
N ASN A 464 19.29 -12.23 4.74
CA ASN A 464 20.29 -12.18 3.68
C ASN A 464 20.09 -10.94 2.77
N PRO A 465 20.67 -9.78 3.12
CA PRO A 465 20.50 -8.54 2.37
C PRO A 465 21.11 -8.58 0.96
N LYS A 466 21.97 -9.57 0.67
CA LYS A 466 22.61 -9.73 -0.65
C LYS A 466 21.82 -10.64 -1.60
N ARG A 467 20.68 -11.19 -1.15
CA ARG A 467 19.85 -12.08 -1.98
C ARG A 467 19.20 -11.33 -3.14
N TYR A 468 18.80 -10.08 -2.90
CA TYR A 468 18.12 -9.24 -3.86
C TYR A 468 19.00 -8.07 -4.30
N ASN A 469 18.88 -7.70 -5.57
CA ASN A 469 19.59 -6.58 -6.18
C ASN A 469 18.64 -5.84 -7.14
N GLU A 470 19.11 -4.80 -7.82
CA GLU A 470 18.33 -3.96 -8.74
C GLU A 470 17.70 -4.74 -9.92
N THR A 471 18.18 -5.95 -10.22
CA THR A 471 17.67 -6.75 -11.34
C THR A 471 16.65 -7.79 -10.90
N ASN A 472 16.60 -8.17 -9.63
CA ASN A 472 15.77 -9.26 -9.13
C ASN A 472 14.93 -8.94 -7.88
N ILE A 473 14.87 -7.68 -7.45
CA ILE A 473 14.05 -7.32 -6.26
C ILE A 473 12.56 -7.66 -6.45
N THR A 474 12.05 -7.62 -7.66
CA THR A 474 10.66 -8.03 -7.96
C THR A 474 10.41 -9.51 -7.78
N ASP A 475 11.46 -10.35 -7.75
CA ASP A 475 11.33 -11.78 -7.47
C ASP A 475 10.87 -12.02 -6.04
N HIS A 476 11.21 -11.12 -5.08
CA HIS A 476 10.69 -11.20 -3.72
C HIS A 476 9.17 -11.09 -3.70
N THR A 477 8.60 -10.11 -4.45
CA THR A 477 7.14 -9.96 -4.53
C THR A 477 6.50 -11.18 -5.18
N LEU A 478 7.14 -11.73 -6.22
CA LEU A 478 6.66 -12.96 -6.87
C LEU A 478 6.68 -14.15 -5.92
N ASP A 479 7.77 -14.36 -5.17
CA ASP A 479 7.89 -15.44 -4.21
C ASP A 479 6.89 -15.30 -3.05
N PHE A 480 6.66 -14.07 -2.57
CA PHE A 480 5.61 -13.76 -1.60
C PHE A 480 4.22 -14.14 -2.15
N CYS A 481 3.89 -13.70 -3.35
CA CYS A 481 2.60 -13.98 -3.97
C CYS A 481 2.39 -15.47 -4.27
N LYS A 482 3.43 -16.21 -4.62
CA LYS A 482 3.35 -17.68 -4.75
C LYS A 482 2.92 -18.36 -3.46
N GLN A 483 3.45 -17.90 -2.33
CA GLN A 483 3.09 -18.44 -1.02
C GLN A 483 1.65 -18.11 -0.62
N GLN A 484 1.11 -16.96 -1.08
CA GLN A 484 -0.23 -16.52 -0.71
C GLN A 484 -1.32 -17.00 -1.67
N PHE A 485 -1.02 -17.15 -2.96
CA PHE A 485 -2.02 -17.35 -4.02
C PHE A 485 -1.74 -18.56 -4.93
N GLY A 486 -0.64 -19.29 -4.70
CA GLY A 486 -0.20 -20.37 -5.57
C GLY A 486 0.50 -19.89 -6.85
N ASP A 487 1.18 -20.81 -7.53
CA ASP A 487 2.01 -20.50 -8.71
C ASP A 487 1.22 -19.88 -9.87
N GLU A 488 -0.01 -20.34 -10.07
CA GLU A 488 -0.85 -19.92 -11.21
C GLU A 488 -1.22 -18.43 -11.15
N GLN A 489 -1.46 -17.91 -9.96
CA GLN A 489 -1.95 -16.54 -9.75
C GLN A 489 -0.82 -15.54 -9.40
N ALA A 490 0.37 -16.04 -9.10
CA ALA A 490 1.42 -15.26 -8.47
C ALA A 490 1.97 -14.13 -9.33
N GLU A 491 2.16 -14.32 -10.62
CA GLU A 491 2.76 -13.29 -11.50
C GLU A 491 1.89 -12.03 -11.56
N GLU A 492 0.60 -12.21 -11.79
CA GLU A 492 -0.33 -11.08 -11.86
C GLU A 492 -0.52 -10.43 -10.48
N ALA A 493 -0.67 -11.22 -9.41
CA ALA A 493 -0.77 -10.70 -8.05
C ALA A 493 0.48 -9.90 -7.66
N ALA A 494 1.68 -10.38 -8.01
CA ALA A 494 2.93 -9.67 -7.76
C ALA A 494 3.04 -8.36 -8.54
N ARG A 495 2.59 -8.34 -9.79
CA ARG A 495 2.54 -7.12 -10.60
C ARG A 495 1.60 -6.09 -9.96
N LEU A 496 0.41 -6.52 -9.56
CA LEU A 496 -0.58 -5.64 -8.91
C LEU A 496 -0.08 -5.12 -7.57
N LEU A 497 0.53 -5.97 -6.74
CA LEU A 497 1.10 -5.58 -5.44
C LEU A 497 2.24 -4.56 -5.60
N ASN A 498 3.15 -4.77 -6.56
CA ASN A 498 4.23 -3.82 -6.85
C ASN A 498 3.68 -2.46 -7.31
N LEU A 499 2.64 -2.46 -8.16
CA LEU A 499 1.98 -1.22 -8.59
C LEU A 499 1.23 -0.54 -7.43
N CYS A 500 0.56 -1.32 -6.58
CA CYS A 500 -0.10 -0.82 -5.38
C CYS A 500 0.91 -0.12 -4.46
N CYS A 501 2.01 -0.78 -4.10
CA CYS A 501 3.09 -0.20 -3.28
C CYS A 501 3.67 1.09 -3.92
N LYS A 502 3.88 1.07 -5.25
CA LYS A 502 4.36 2.24 -5.98
C LYS A 502 3.37 3.41 -5.94
N TYR A 503 2.08 3.15 -6.13
CA TYR A 503 1.07 4.20 -6.21
C TYR A 503 0.74 4.75 -4.82
N ASN A 504 0.61 3.89 -3.82
CA ASN A 504 0.41 4.30 -2.43
C ASN A 504 1.61 5.10 -1.89
N GLY A 505 2.82 4.78 -2.34
CA GLY A 505 4.04 5.50 -1.98
C GLY A 505 4.17 6.90 -2.59
N ARG A 506 3.23 7.36 -3.45
CA ARG A 506 3.21 8.74 -3.95
C ARG A 506 2.93 9.75 -2.86
N ILE A 507 2.00 9.42 -1.97
CA ILE A 507 1.66 10.22 -0.79
C ILE A 507 0.86 9.35 0.19
N THR A 508 1.05 9.56 1.49
CA THR A 508 0.24 8.85 2.48
C THR A 508 -1.21 9.33 2.44
N ALA A 509 -2.14 8.44 2.78
CA ALA A 509 -3.57 8.74 2.77
C ALA A 509 -3.92 9.97 3.61
N GLU A 510 -3.31 10.09 4.78
CA GLU A 510 -3.54 11.18 5.74
C GLU A 510 -2.99 12.54 5.27
N MET A 511 -2.13 12.54 4.25
CA MET A 511 -1.60 13.77 3.61
C MET A 511 -2.30 14.13 2.31
N LEU A 512 -3.11 13.22 1.77
CA LEU A 512 -3.83 13.45 0.51
C LEU A 512 -4.94 14.49 0.72
N ASP A 513 -5.00 15.50 -0.14
CA ASP A 513 -6.05 16.50 -0.19
C ASP A 513 -6.32 16.96 -1.62
N ARG A 514 -7.34 17.81 -1.81
CA ARG A 514 -7.73 18.35 -3.12
C ARG A 514 -6.64 19.15 -3.84
N ASN A 515 -5.61 19.62 -3.12
CA ASN A 515 -4.52 20.44 -3.68
C ASN A 515 -3.26 19.61 -3.96
N THR A 516 -3.26 18.31 -3.62
CA THR A 516 -2.07 17.44 -3.76
C THR A 516 -1.57 17.37 -5.20
N TYR A 517 -2.48 17.24 -6.16
CA TYR A 517 -2.15 17.16 -7.57
C TYR A 517 -2.74 18.33 -8.34
N ASN A 518 -2.14 18.65 -9.46
CA ASN A 518 -2.55 19.80 -10.28
C ASN A 518 -3.64 19.39 -11.29
N LEU A 519 -4.80 20.09 -11.23
CA LEU A 519 -5.90 19.89 -12.17
C LEU A 519 -5.55 20.37 -13.59
N GLU A 520 -4.80 21.49 -13.69
CA GLU A 520 -4.53 22.13 -14.97
C GLU A 520 -3.53 21.33 -15.83
N THR A 521 -2.64 20.59 -15.20
CA THR A 521 -1.67 19.72 -15.89
C THR A 521 -2.22 18.33 -16.21
N GLY A 522 -3.40 17.99 -15.70
CA GLY A 522 -4.01 16.67 -15.83
C GLY A 522 -3.41 15.62 -14.88
N GLU A 523 -2.64 16.03 -13.86
CA GLU A 523 -2.08 15.08 -12.88
C GLU A 523 -3.18 14.34 -12.12
N TRP A 524 -4.22 15.03 -11.65
CA TRP A 524 -5.35 14.41 -10.96
C TRP A 524 -6.03 13.33 -11.83
N GLU A 525 -6.33 13.62 -13.08
CA GLU A 525 -6.95 12.67 -14.00
C GLU A 525 -6.04 11.44 -14.20
N LYS A 526 -4.72 11.69 -14.34
CA LYS A 526 -3.75 10.61 -14.51
C LYS A 526 -3.70 9.66 -13.30
N VAL A 527 -3.56 10.21 -12.10
CA VAL A 527 -3.38 9.36 -10.89
C VAL A 527 -4.67 8.62 -10.54
N VAL A 528 -5.84 9.22 -10.74
CA VAL A 528 -7.14 8.55 -10.59
C VAL A 528 -7.28 7.42 -11.61
N ASN A 529 -6.95 7.67 -12.87
CA ASN A 529 -7.01 6.64 -13.91
C ASN A 529 -6.03 5.48 -13.65
N ASP A 530 -4.85 5.76 -13.09
CA ASP A 530 -3.90 4.71 -12.67
C ASP A 530 -4.57 3.75 -11.66
N TYR A 531 -5.27 4.28 -10.63
CA TYR A 531 -5.96 3.45 -9.64
C TYR A 531 -7.21 2.76 -10.20
N MET A 532 -8.02 3.44 -11.01
CA MET A 532 -9.19 2.83 -11.62
C MET A 532 -8.81 1.64 -12.50
N LYS A 533 -7.72 1.78 -13.25
CA LYS A 533 -7.17 0.68 -14.05
C LYS A 533 -6.66 -0.45 -13.16
N LEU A 534 -5.90 -0.13 -12.12
CA LEU A 534 -5.35 -1.11 -11.18
C LEU A 534 -6.46 -1.88 -10.47
N GLU A 535 -7.52 -1.19 -10.01
CA GLU A 535 -8.69 -1.82 -9.38
C GLU A 535 -9.41 -2.75 -10.36
N ALA A 536 -9.63 -2.32 -11.60
CA ALA A 536 -10.27 -3.15 -12.61
C ALA A 536 -9.45 -4.42 -12.93
N GLU A 537 -8.13 -4.32 -12.92
CA GLU A 537 -7.22 -5.45 -13.10
C GLU A 537 -7.24 -6.40 -11.90
N ALA A 538 -7.23 -5.87 -10.68
CA ALA A 538 -7.34 -6.65 -9.46
C ALA A 538 -8.69 -7.39 -9.36
N LEU A 539 -9.79 -6.73 -9.71
CA LEU A 539 -11.10 -7.35 -9.76
C LEU A 539 -11.19 -8.48 -10.80
N ARG A 540 -10.58 -8.30 -11.97
CA ARG A 540 -10.51 -9.39 -12.98
C ARG A 540 -9.79 -10.62 -12.44
N GLN A 541 -8.66 -10.45 -11.75
CA GLN A 541 -7.96 -11.56 -11.12
C GLN A 541 -8.81 -12.18 -10.01
N PHE A 542 -9.41 -11.36 -9.14
CA PHE A 542 -10.25 -11.82 -8.03
C PHE A 542 -11.37 -12.77 -8.47
N ILE A 543 -12.00 -12.51 -9.60
CA ILE A 543 -13.07 -13.37 -10.15
C ILE A 543 -12.55 -14.75 -10.55
N THR A 544 -11.28 -14.86 -10.94
CA THR A 544 -10.66 -16.12 -11.38
C THR A 544 -10.10 -16.96 -10.23
N LEU A 545 -9.98 -16.38 -9.04
CA LEU A 545 -9.46 -17.08 -7.87
C LEU A 545 -10.43 -18.15 -7.37
N LYS A 546 -9.88 -19.27 -6.89
CA LYS A 546 -10.63 -20.21 -6.08
C LYS A 546 -11.11 -19.53 -4.80
N ASP A 547 -12.28 -19.91 -4.31
CA ASP A 547 -12.92 -19.25 -3.16
C ASP A 547 -12.03 -19.20 -1.92
N GLU A 548 -11.24 -20.23 -1.69
CA GLU A 548 -10.32 -20.34 -0.56
C GLU A 548 -9.22 -19.25 -0.51
N TYR A 549 -8.86 -18.65 -1.65
CA TYR A 549 -7.85 -17.58 -1.74
C TYR A 549 -8.46 -16.17 -1.69
N LYS A 550 -9.78 -16.04 -1.76
CA LYS A 550 -10.43 -14.74 -1.92
C LYS A 550 -10.27 -13.82 -0.71
N ASP A 551 -10.30 -14.36 0.50
CA ASP A 551 -10.10 -13.54 1.70
C ASP A 551 -8.68 -13.01 1.79
N THR A 552 -7.67 -13.87 1.61
CA THR A 552 -6.26 -13.46 1.55
C THR A 552 -6.03 -12.41 0.46
N TYR A 553 -6.65 -12.57 -0.70
CA TYR A 553 -6.51 -11.62 -1.81
C TYR A 553 -7.18 -10.27 -1.50
N ARG A 554 -8.35 -10.29 -0.85
CA ARG A 554 -8.99 -9.07 -0.36
C ARG A 554 -8.09 -8.32 0.60
N GLU A 555 -7.46 -9.02 1.55
CA GLU A 555 -6.59 -8.42 2.57
C GLU A 555 -5.35 -7.77 1.96
N ILE A 556 -4.63 -8.51 1.11
CA ILE A 556 -3.28 -8.13 0.65
C ILE A 556 -3.31 -7.26 -0.62
N ILE A 557 -4.25 -7.51 -1.54
CA ILE A 557 -4.26 -6.89 -2.88
C ILE A 557 -5.46 -5.96 -3.07
N LEU A 558 -6.68 -6.50 -2.94
CA LEU A 558 -7.87 -5.80 -3.42
C LEU A 558 -8.23 -4.60 -2.54
N PHE A 559 -8.30 -4.81 -1.22
CA PHE A 559 -8.68 -3.74 -0.30
C PHE A 559 -7.71 -2.54 -0.34
N PRO A 560 -6.38 -2.71 -0.26
CA PRO A 560 -5.46 -1.57 -0.34
C PRO A 560 -5.59 -0.78 -1.65
N ILE A 561 -5.84 -1.46 -2.78
CA ILE A 561 -6.06 -0.81 -4.08
C ILE A 561 -7.37 -0.04 -4.09
N GLN A 562 -8.46 -0.66 -3.63
CA GLN A 562 -9.79 -0.04 -3.60
C GLN A 562 -9.85 1.14 -2.63
N ALA A 563 -9.31 0.96 -1.45
CA ALA A 563 -9.33 1.96 -0.39
C ALA A 563 -8.57 3.23 -0.81
N MET A 564 -7.31 3.09 -1.21
CA MET A 564 -6.53 4.25 -1.64
C MET A 564 -7.06 4.86 -2.94
N GLY A 565 -7.43 4.02 -3.92
CA GLY A 565 -8.02 4.49 -5.17
C GLY A 565 -9.31 5.27 -4.97
N ASN A 566 -10.13 4.88 -3.98
CA ASN A 566 -11.34 5.59 -3.61
C ASN A 566 -11.05 6.98 -3.02
N LEU A 567 -10.02 7.12 -2.18
CA LEU A 567 -9.59 8.43 -1.67
C LEU A 567 -9.11 9.35 -2.79
N TYR A 568 -8.37 8.84 -3.75
CA TYR A 568 -7.95 9.61 -4.93
C TYR A 568 -9.15 10.11 -5.73
N GLN A 569 -10.17 9.28 -5.93
CA GLN A 569 -11.41 9.69 -6.60
C GLN A 569 -12.15 10.75 -5.78
N MET A 570 -12.22 10.61 -4.46
CA MET A 570 -12.88 11.55 -3.56
C MET A 570 -12.25 12.94 -3.61
N TYR A 571 -10.93 13.03 -3.45
CA TYR A 571 -10.23 14.32 -3.43
C TYR A 571 -10.13 14.95 -4.81
N TYR A 572 -10.04 14.15 -5.87
CA TYR A 572 -10.20 14.66 -7.23
C TYR A 572 -11.59 15.28 -7.44
N ALA A 573 -12.62 14.58 -6.99
CA ALA A 573 -13.99 15.10 -7.05
C ALA A 573 -14.14 16.39 -6.25
N GLN A 574 -13.53 16.49 -5.08
CA GLN A 574 -13.51 17.74 -4.28
C GLN A 574 -12.77 18.86 -5.01
N ALA A 575 -11.63 18.59 -5.62
CA ALA A 575 -10.89 19.58 -6.42
C ALA A 575 -11.73 20.11 -7.58
N MET A 576 -12.43 19.24 -8.29
CA MET A 576 -13.34 19.60 -9.36
C MET A 576 -14.55 20.39 -8.86
N ASN A 577 -15.17 19.97 -7.76
CA ASN A 577 -16.27 20.67 -7.13
C ASN A 577 -15.90 22.12 -6.79
N HIS A 578 -14.78 22.33 -6.11
CA HIS A 578 -14.30 23.66 -5.74
C HIS A 578 -13.99 24.54 -6.97
N LYS A 579 -13.37 23.95 -8.01
CA LYS A 579 -13.07 24.66 -9.25
C LYS A 579 -14.35 25.11 -9.96
N LEU A 580 -15.33 24.22 -10.12
CA LEU A 580 -16.56 24.49 -10.82
C LEU A 580 -17.46 25.44 -10.01
N TYR A 581 -17.51 25.28 -8.69
CA TYR A 581 -18.23 26.21 -7.82
C TYR A 581 -17.69 27.65 -7.93
N LYS A 582 -16.36 27.81 -7.92
CA LYS A 582 -15.70 29.12 -8.12
C LYS A 582 -16.05 29.74 -9.46
N ASN A 583 -16.31 28.94 -10.48
CA ASN A 583 -16.75 29.39 -11.81
C ASN A 583 -18.26 29.51 -11.92
N ASN A 584 -19.01 29.35 -10.83
CA ASN A 584 -20.49 29.33 -10.83
C ASN A 584 -21.05 28.32 -11.86
N ASP A 585 -20.39 27.21 -12.06
CA ASP A 585 -20.78 26.12 -12.97
C ASP A 585 -21.66 25.10 -12.22
N PRO A 586 -22.92 24.89 -12.66
CA PRO A 586 -23.86 23.97 -11.96
C PRO A 586 -23.36 22.53 -11.89
N ASP A 587 -22.43 22.10 -12.75
CA ASP A 587 -21.82 20.79 -12.66
C ASP A 587 -21.05 20.59 -11.33
N ALA A 588 -20.79 21.66 -10.57
CA ALA A 588 -20.27 21.58 -9.21
C ALA A 588 -21.10 20.63 -8.33
N ASN A 589 -22.44 20.61 -8.51
CA ASN A 589 -23.31 19.75 -7.73
C ASN A 589 -23.07 18.25 -8.00
N ILE A 590 -22.82 17.90 -9.27
CA ILE A 590 -22.49 16.52 -9.68
C ILE A 590 -21.18 16.06 -9.00
N TRP A 591 -20.22 16.95 -8.91
CA TRP A 591 -18.94 16.63 -8.26
C TRP A 591 -19.05 16.61 -6.73
N ALA A 592 -19.95 17.39 -6.14
CA ALA A 592 -20.28 17.26 -4.72
C ALA A 592 -20.88 15.87 -4.40
N ASP A 593 -21.81 15.38 -5.23
CA ASP A 593 -22.39 14.05 -5.09
C ASP A 593 -21.32 12.95 -5.16
N LYS A 594 -20.34 13.07 -6.07
CA LYS A 594 -19.23 12.13 -6.18
C LYS A 594 -18.33 12.09 -4.94
N VAL A 595 -18.11 13.24 -4.28
CA VAL A 595 -17.38 13.27 -3.00
C VAL A 595 -18.13 12.49 -1.93
N GLU A 596 -19.43 12.76 -1.79
CA GLU A 596 -20.26 12.07 -0.79
C GLU A 596 -20.40 10.57 -1.07
N GLU A 597 -20.48 10.18 -2.34
CA GLU A 597 -20.52 8.78 -2.74
C GLU A 597 -19.21 8.07 -2.42
N ALA A 598 -18.06 8.68 -2.72
CA ALA A 598 -16.75 8.12 -2.42
C ALA A 598 -16.51 8.03 -0.90
N PHE A 599 -16.96 9.01 -0.13
CA PHE A 599 -16.90 8.98 1.34
C PHE A 599 -17.73 7.83 1.92
N ARG A 600 -18.95 7.60 1.39
CA ARG A 600 -19.78 6.44 1.78
C ARG A 600 -19.14 5.12 1.37
N ARG A 601 -18.54 5.06 0.17
CA ARG A 601 -17.84 3.86 -0.31
C ARG A 601 -16.67 3.50 0.60
N ASP A 602 -15.92 4.47 1.09
CA ASP A 602 -14.84 4.25 2.05
C ASP A 602 -15.34 3.51 3.30
N SER A 603 -16.40 4.01 3.92
CA SER A 603 -17.03 3.36 5.08
C SER A 603 -17.48 1.92 4.78
N VAL A 604 -17.99 1.67 3.57
CA VAL A 604 -18.41 0.32 3.14
C VAL A 604 -17.20 -0.60 2.99
N LEU A 605 -16.11 -0.15 2.37
CA LEU A 605 -14.89 -0.94 2.21
C LEU A 605 -14.28 -1.32 3.57
N CYS A 606 -14.19 -0.36 4.49
CA CYS A 606 -13.71 -0.62 5.85
C CYS A 606 -14.64 -1.57 6.62
N ALA A 607 -15.96 -1.43 6.49
CA ALA A 607 -16.93 -2.35 7.10
C ALA A 607 -16.81 -3.78 6.54
N GLN A 608 -16.63 -3.93 5.23
CA GLN A 608 -16.39 -5.23 4.59
C GLN A 608 -15.12 -5.90 5.12
N TYR A 609 -14.04 -5.13 5.27
CA TYR A 609 -12.81 -5.65 5.86
C TYR A 609 -13.05 -6.20 7.28
N ASN A 610 -13.71 -5.42 8.12
CA ASN A 610 -13.94 -5.78 9.52
C ASN A 610 -14.93 -6.94 9.72
N HIS A 611 -15.97 -7.04 8.87
CA HIS A 611 -17.11 -7.89 9.16
C HIS A 611 -17.34 -9.03 8.17
N GLU A 612 -16.76 -8.98 6.96
CA GLU A 612 -16.97 -10.00 5.94
C GLU A 612 -15.73 -10.87 5.70
N ILE A 613 -14.54 -10.27 5.63
CA ILE A 613 -13.29 -11.00 5.37
C ILE A 613 -13.08 -12.04 6.48
N ALA A 614 -12.75 -13.26 6.09
CA ALA A 614 -12.53 -14.40 6.98
C ALA A 614 -13.67 -14.60 8.02
N GLY A 615 -14.93 -14.33 7.60
CA GLY A 615 -16.11 -14.45 8.47
C GLY A 615 -16.14 -13.42 9.61
N GLY A 616 -15.51 -12.25 9.42
CA GLY A 616 -15.45 -11.17 10.43
C GLY A 616 -14.34 -11.34 11.47
N LYS A 617 -13.36 -12.18 11.21
CA LYS A 617 -12.20 -12.39 12.09
C LYS A 617 -11.46 -11.09 12.44
N TRP A 618 -11.42 -10.13 11.50
CA TRP A 618 -10.68 -8.89 11.63
C TRP A 618 -11.49 -7.71 12.18
N ASN A 619 -12.59 -8.00 12.89
CA ASN A 619 -13.45 -6.96 13.45
C ASN A 619 -12.68 -6.00 14.37
N GLY A 620 -12.60 -4.73 13.96
CA GLY A 620 -11.86 -3.67 14.63
C GLY A 620 -10.46 -3.41 14.07
N MET A 621 -9.95 -4.23 13.14
CA MET A 621 -8.61 -4.06 12.58
C MET A 621 -8.53 -2.94 11.54
N MET A 622 -9.62 -2.59 10.87
CA MET A 622 -9.66 -1.54 9.85
C MET A 622 -10.61 -0.41 10.26
N ILE A 623 -10.25 0.30 11.33
CA ILE A 623 -11.03 1.42 11.88
C ILE A 623 -10.19 2.69 12.07
N GLN A 624 -8.96 2.72 11.53
CA GLN A 624 -8.09 3.89 11.59
C GLN A 624 -8.70 5.06 10.83
N LYS A 625 -8.76 6.21 11.48
CA LYS A 625 -9.13 7.49 10.84
C LYS A 625 -8.07 7.89 9.81
N HIS A 626 -8.50 8.36 8.65
CA HIS A 626 -7.60 8.70 7.56
C HIS A 626 -8.11 9.84 6.65
N ILE A 627 -9.35 10.31 6.87
CA ILE A 627 -9.95 11.43 6.14
C ILE A 627 -10.22 12.59 7.09
N GLY A 628 -9.67 13.77 6.77
CA GLY A 628 -9.94 15.00 7.52
C GLY A 628 -8.78 15.53 8.35
N TYR A 629 -7.60 14.90 8.30
CA TYR A 629 -6.42 15.43 8.97
C TYR A 629 -5.99 16.79 8.42
N THR A 630 -5.74 17.73 9.32
CA THR A 630 -5.10 19.02 9.05
C THR A 630 -3.72 19.12 9.72
N SER A 631 -3.50 18.37 10.80
CA SER A 631 -2.25 18.19 11.53
C SER A 631 -2.10 16.74 11.98
N TRP A 632 -0.91 16.35 12.44
CA TRP A 632 -0.68 14.99 12.96
C TRP A 632 -1.38 14.71 14.28
N ASN A 633 -1.62 15.75 15.07
CA ASN A 633 -2.22 15.67 16.41
C ASN A 633 -3.71 16.06 16.43
N ASP A 634 -4.37 16.06 15.27
CA ASP A 634 -5.81 16.33 15.21
C ASP A 634 -6.58 15.26 15.98
N ASP A 635 -7.36 15.71 16.94
CA ASP A 635 -8.21 14.86 17.79
C ASP A 635 -9.66 14.89 17.28
N PHE A 636 -9.99 13.99 16.34
CA PHE A 636 -11.35 13.78 15.85
C PHE A 636 -11.72 12.29 15.97
N GLU A 637 -12.98 12.02 16.32
CA GLU A 637 -13.42 10.66 16.65
C GLU A 637 -13.50 9.74 15.42
N LYS A 638 -13.86 10.29 14.26
CA LYS A 638 -14.12 9.53 13.03
C LYS A 638 -13.80 10.36 11.80
N ASP A 639 -13.65 9.69 10.67
CA ASP A 639 -13.45 10.33 9.38
C ASP A 639 -14.49 11.42 9.09
N MET A 640 -14.02 12.54 8.55
CA MET A 640 -14.82 13.73 8.27
C MET A 640 -15.04 13.88 6.77
N LEU A 641 -16.29 14.06 6.38
CA LEU A 641 -16.62 14.36 4.99
C LEU A 641 -15.89 15.63 4.53
N PRO A 642 -15.12 15.58 3.43
CA PRO A 642 -14.47 16.77 2.88
C PRO A 642 -15.51 17.84 2.50
N GLU A 643 -15.16 19.12 2.72
CA GLU A 643 -16.03 20.25 2.39
C GLU A 643 -16.39 20.27 0.90
N VAL A 644 -17.66 20.39 0.60
CA VAL A 644 -18.19 20.54 -0.75
C VAL A 644 -19.10 21.76 -0.84
N PHE A 645 -19.14 22.35 -2.01
CA PHE A 645 -20.00 23.49 -2.31
C PHE A 645 -21.06 23.11 -3.31
N ARG A 646 -22.27 23.66 -3.10
CA ARG A 646 -23.40 23.45 -4.01
C ARG A 646 -23.92 24.78 -4.50
N ILE A 647 -24.21 24.83 -5.78
CA ILE A 647 -24.90 25.95 -6.40
C ILE A 647 -26.40 25.68 -6.23
N ALA A 648 -27.13 26.69 -5.75
CA ALA A 648 -28.57 26.59 -5.68
C ALA A 648 -29.15 26.27 -7.07
N GLU A 649 -30.02 25.30 -7.14
CA GLU A 649 -30.75 25.00 -8.38
C GLU A 649 -31.61 26.21 -8.75
N ASN A 650 -31.01 27.10 -9.54
CA ASN A 650 -31.78 28.10 -10.26
C ASN A 650 -32.35 27.40 -11.49
N ASN A 651 -33.66 27.34 -11.61
CA ASN A 651 -34.35 26.94 -12.84
C ASN A 651 -34.09 27.93 -14.03
N ALA A 652 -33.09 28.78 -13.93
CA ALA A 652 -32.67 29.67 -14.98
C ALA A 652 -31.92 28.88 -16.07
N GLU A 653 -32.59 28.66 -17.18
CA GLU A 653 -31.98 28.07 -18.36
C GLU A 653 -31.00 29.10 -19.00
N GLY A 654 -29.78 28.60 -19.38
CA GLY A 654 -28.78 29.40 -20.10
C GLY A 654 -27.81 30.21 -19.21
N GLY A 655 -27.27 31.29 -19.74
CA GLY A 655 -26.29 32.17 -19.09
C GLY A 655 -24.84 31.70 -19.19
N PHE A 656 -24.54 30.66 -19.96
CA PHE A 656 -23.18 30.13 -20.10
C PHE A 656 -22.29 30.99 -21.00
N ILE A 657 -21.06 31.22 -20.51
CA ILE A 657 -19.96 31.80 -21.29
C ILE A 657 -18.79 30.84 -21.27
N HIS A 658 -18.28 30.46 -22.44
CA HIS A 658 -17.18 29.49 -22.59
C HIS A 658 -15.83 30.19 -22.73
N LYS A 659 -14.78 29.67 -22.13
CA LYS A 659 -13.42 30.20 -22.24
C LYS A 659 -12.71 29.56 -23.42
N ALA A 660 -12.36 30.35 -24.41
CA ALA A 660 -11.47 29.86 -25.46
C ALA A 660 -10.08 29.55 -24.89
N SER A 661 -9.54 28.41 -25.25
CA SER A 661 -8.19 28.00 -24.87
C SER A 661 -7.56 27.17 -25.99
N ASN A 662 -6.24 27.17 -26.07
CA ASN A 662 -5.50 26.36 -27.06
C ASN A 662 -5.96 26.66 -28.53
N GLY A 663 -6.44 27.87 -28.82
CA GLY A 663 -6.85 28.25 -30.15
C GLY A 663 -8.25 27.77 -30.59
N TYR A 664 -9.10 27.34 -29.65
CA TYR A 664 -10.52 27.00 -29.96
C TYR A 664 -11.44 27.30 -28.76
N ALA A 665 -12.74 27.37 -29.05
CA ALA A 665 -13.82 27.27 -28.07
C ALA A 665 -14.83 26.22 -28.56
N ALA A 666 -15.10 25.18 -27.75
CA ALA A 666 -16.07 24.13 -28.00
C ALA A 666 -17.25 24.26 -27.02
N ILE A 667 -18.46 24.18 -27.52
CA ILE A 667 -19.69 24.48 -26.78
C ILE A 667 -20.69 23.36 -27.05
N GLU A 668 -21.17 22.68 -26.01
CA GLU A 668 -22.32 21.79 -26.13
C GLU A 668 -23.59 22.61 -26.37
N ALA A 669 -24.42 22.18 -27.30
CA ALA A 669 -25.54 23.02 -27.76
C ALA A 669 -26.59 23.30 -26.65
N GLU A 670 -26.68 22.47 -25.65
CA GLU A 670 -27.54 22.67 -24.47
C GLU A 670 -27.01 23.75 -23.50
N HIS A 671 -25.74 24.11 -23.60
CA HIS A 671 -25.08 25.12 -22.77
C HIS A 671 -25.10 26.52 -23.46
N PHE A 672 -26.28 26.93 -23.89
CA PHE A 672 -26.47 28.24 -24.53
C PHE A 672 -26.36 29.38 -23.51
N TYR A 673 -26.12 30.59 -24.00
CA TYR A 673 -26.20 31.83 -23.21
C TYR A 673 -27.67 32.29 -23.06
N SER A 674 -28.39 32.38 -24.15
CA SER A 674 -29.83 32.75 -24.17
C SER A 674 -30.55 32.07 -25.31
N LYS A 675 -31.86 31.90 -25.15
CA LYS A 675 -32.75 31.39 -26.20
C LYS A 675 -33.94 32.28 -26.39
N ALA A 676 -34.46 32.35 -27.61
CA ALA A 676 -35.74 32.88 -27.94
C ALA A 676 -36.61 31.77 -28.51
N ASP A 677 -37.78 31.52 -27.94
CA ASP A 677 -38.73 30.53 -28.45
C ASP A 677 -39.51 31.13 -29.66
N ALA A 678 -40.00 30.23 -30.51
CA ALA A 678 -41.00 30.62 -31.50
C ALA A 678 -42.39 30.82 -30.84
N LYS A 679 -43.34 31.37 -31.57
CA LYS A 679 -44.70 31.61 -31.07
C LYS A 679 -45.35 30.34 -30.48
N ASP A 680 -45.27 29.23 -31.21
CA ASP A 680 -45.98 27.98 -30.87
C ASP A 680 -45.00 26.78 -30.70
N ALA A 681 -43.67 27.03 -30.67
CA ALA A 681 -42.64 26.01 -30.43
C ALA A 681 -41.58 26.52 -29.47
N LYS A 682 -41.11 25.66 -28.60
CA LYS A 682 -40.10 25.99 -27.57
C LYS A 682 -38.82 25.17 -27.74
N TRP A 683 -37.68 25.80 -27.47
CA TRP A 683 -36.42 25.09 -27.39
C TRP A 683 -36.45 24.06 -26.24
N THR A 684 -36.20 22.84 -26.59
CA THR A 684 -36.24 21.68 -25.68
C THR A 684 -34.93 20.90 -25.76
N VAL A 685 -34.29 20.71 -24.65
CA VAL A 685 -33.15 19.81 -24.53
C VAL A 685 -33.64 18.35 -24.56
N ILE A 686 -33.05 17.55 -25.44
CA ILE A 686 -33.35 16.12 -25.59
C ILE A 686 -32.20 15.36 -24.97
N PRO A 687 -32.36 14.80 -23.74
CA PRO A 687 -31.30 14.12 -23.02
C PRO A 687 -30.69 12.96 -23.79
N PHE A 688 -29.37 12.76 -23.66
CA PHE A 688 -28.60 11.68 -24.28
C PHE A 688 -28.67 11.57 -25.80
N MET A 689 -29.13 12.64 -26.50
CA MET A 689 -29.24 12.62 -27.93
C MET A 689 -27.93 12.95 -28.66
N GLY A 690 -27.11 13.85 -28.09
CA GLY A 690 -25.82 14.25 -28.67
C GLY A 690 -24.75 13.17 -28.52
N ARG A 691 -23.70 13.28 -29.31
CA ARG A 691 -22.53 12.37 -29.23
C ARG A 691 -21.78 12.46 -27.89
N THR A 692 -21.84 13.60 -27.24
CA THR A 692 -21.16 13.88 -25.98
C THR A 692 -22.13 14.15 -24.85
N LEU A 693 -23.13 14.98 -25.07
CA LEU A 693 -24.20 15.27 -24.11
C LEU A 693 -25.58 15.17 -24.76
N SER A 694 -26.38 16.23 -24.72
CA SER A 694 -27.76 16.25 -25.22
C SER A 694 -27.83 16.93 -26.59
N GLY A 695 -28.96 16.86 -27.23
CA GLY A 695 -29.29 17.71 -28.36
C GLY A 695 -30.34 18.77 -27.99
N ILE A 696 -30.38 19.90 -28.67
CA ILE A 696 -31.40 20.91 -28.46
C ILE A 696 -32.17 21.19 -29.76
N SER A 697 -33.50 21.25 -29.65
CA SER A 697 -34.38 21.42 -30.81
C SER A 697 -35.66 22.14 -30.46
N LEU A 698 -36.27 22.82 -31.42
CA LEU A 698 -37.64 23.39 -31.29
C LEU A 698 -38.70 22.29 -31.30
N ARG A 699 -39.58 22.30 -30.32
CA ARG A 699 -40.71 21.36 -30.20
C ARG A 699 -42.02 22.09 -29.95
N PRO A 700 -43.20 21.63 -30.58
CA PRO A 700 -43.32 20.49 -31.50
C PRO A 700 -42.83 20.81 -32.92
N TYR A 701 -42.44 19.80 -33.70
CA TYR A 701 -41.83 19.98 -35.04
C TYR A 701 -42.78 20.45 -36.14
N ASN A 702 -44.05 20.40 -35.93
CA ASN A 702 -45.08 20.82 -36.92
C ASN A 702 -45.53 22.28 -36.74
N LYS A 703 -44.73 23.10 -36.11
CA LYS A 703 -44.98 24.52 -35.89
C LYS A 703 -43.93 25.35 -36.58
N GLU A 704 -44.30 26.60 -36.87
CA GLU A 704 -43.39 27.61 -37.44
C GLU A 704 -42.28 27.95 -36.45
N VAL A 705 -41.11 28.26 -36.99
CA VAL A 705 -39.89 28.54 -36.23
C VAL A 705 -39.54 30.01 -36.17
N GLU A 706 -40.38 30.89 -36.79
CA GLU A 706 -40.13 32.34 -36.84
C GLU A 706 -40.01 32.94 -35.44
N GLY A 707 -38.98 33.78 -35.26
CA GLY A 707 -38.64 34.41 -33.99
C GLY A 707 -37.74 33.58 -33.09
N ALA A 708 -37.53 32.27 -33.37
CA ALA A 708 -36.69 31.43 -32.56
C ALA A 708 -35.19 31.71 -32.78
N GLY A 709 -34.40 31.56 -31.75
CA GLY A 709 -32.94 31.69 -31.82
C GLY A 709 -32.23 31.14 -30.60
N LEU A 710 -30.99 30.71 -30.80
CA LEU A 710 -30.03 30.34 -29.76
C LEU A 710 -28.84 31.30 -29.83
N THR A 711 -28.42 31.74 -28.67
CA THR A 711 -27.23 32.58 -28.51
C THR A 711 -26.19 31.86 -27.68
N TYR A 712 -24.98 31.80 -28.19
CA TYR A 712 -23.82 31.23 -27.51
C TYR A 712 -22.78 32.30 -27.27
N LYS A 713 -22.13 32.31 -26.11
CA LYS A 713 -21.05 33.27 -25.83
C LYS A 713 -19.76 32.54 -25.48
N PHE A 714 -18.66 33.10 -25.91
CA PHE A 714 -17.32 32.68 -25.55
C PHE A 714 -16.40 33.89 -25.34
N VAL A 715 -15.42 33.74 -24.46
CA VAL A 715 -14.42 34.76 -24.15
C VAL A 715 -13.06 34.33 -24.68
N THR A 716 -12.35 35.27 -25.34
CA THR A 716 -10.98 35.04 -25.83
C THR A 716 -9.97 35.81 -24.99
N ASP A 717 -8.68 35.59 -25.24
CA ASP A 717 -7.59 36.40 -24.66
C ASP A 717 -7.33 37.73 -25.40
N GLY A 718 -8.14 38.03 -26.38
CA GLY A 718 -8.04 39.29 -27.20
C GLY A 718 -6.89 39.30 -28.21
N LYS A 719 -6.12 38.26 -28.33
CA LYS A 719 -4.96 38.18 -29.24
C LYS A 719 -5.34 37.76 -30.66
N TYR A 720 -6.43 37.03 -30.79
CA TYR A 720 -6.88 36.54 -32.08
C TYR A 720 -7.87 37.52 -32.71
N THR A 721 -7.64 37.90 -33.96
CA THR A 721 -8.56 38.68 -34.80
C THR A 721 -8.45 38.17 -36.23
N GLY A 722 -9.55 38.08 -36.92
CA GLY A 722 -9.61 37.58 -38.29
C GLY A 722 -10.74 36.58 -38.50
N ASP A 723 -10.71 35.87 -39.60
CA ASP A 723 -11.73 34.86 -39.88
C ASP A 723 -11.55 33.62 -39.04
N VAL A 724 -12.61 33.16 -38.39
CA VAL A 724 -12.69 31.90 -37.69
C VAL A 724 -13.53 30.88 -38.44
N LYS A 725 -13.19 29.61 -38.34
CA LYS A 725 -14.05 28.53 -38.78
C LYS A 725 -14.95 28.10 -37.63
N VAL A 726 -16.25 28.11 -37.88
CA VAL A 726 -17.23 27.61 -36.93
C VAL A 726 -17.78 26.29 -37.42
N TYR A 727 -17.60 25.24 -36.66
CA TYR A 727 -18.13 23.89 -36.89
C TYR A 727 -19.45 23.79 -36.15
N VAL A 728 -20.54 23.55 -36.86
CA VAL A 728 -21.86 23.31 -36.28
C VAL A 728 -22.25 21.87 -36.54
N VAL A 729 -22.41 21.11 -35.45
CA VAL A 729 -22.77 19.71 -35.48
C VAL A 729 -24.26 19.58 -35.20
N VAL A 730 -24.97 18.99 -36.12
CA VAL A 730 -26.41 18.72 -36.02
C VAL A 730 -26.69 17.22 -36.25
N LYS A 731 -27.77 16.72 -35.70
CA LYS A 731 -28.26 15.37 -36.01
C LYS A 731 -28.49 15.22 -37.53
N SER A 732 -28.25 14.05 -38.12
CA SER A 732 -28.51 13.75 -39.52
C SER A 732 -30.01 13.66 -39.83
N THR A 733 -30.68 14.78 -39.74
CA THR A 733 -32.08 14.91 -40.11
C THR A 733 -32.19 15.05 -41.64
N LEU A 734 -33.05 14.25 -42.26
CA LEU A 734 -33.28 14.31 -43.70
C LEU A 734 -34.22 15.45 -44.05
N ASP A 735 -34.28 15.83 -45.32
CA ASP A 735 -35.22 16.83 -45.83
C ASP A 735 -36.66 16.26 -45.86
N PHE A 736 -37.26 16.11 -44.70
CA PHE A 736 -38.63 15.57 -44.56
C PHE A 736 -39.72 16.53 -45.04
N LEU A 737 -39.36 17.77 -45.41
CA LEU A 737 -40.25 18.74 -45.98
C LEU A 737 -40.23 18.74 -47.53
N ASN A 738 -39.33 18.02 -48.14
CA ASN A 738 -39.12 17.93 -49.59
C ASN A 738 -38.94 19.29 -50.28
N LYS A 739 -38.16 20.17 -49.66
CA LYS A 739 -37.95 21.55 -50.14
C LYS A 739 -36.54 21.88 -50.61
N GLY A 740 -35.70 20.87 -50.77
CA GLY A 740 -34.29 21.00 -51.17
C GLY A 740 -33.33 21.20 -50.02
N GLY A 741 -33.73 20.73 -48.83
CA GLY A 741 -32.96 20.74 -47.60
C GLY A 741 -33.51 21.70 -46.54
N LEU A 742 -33.04 21.44 -45.29
CA LEU A 742 -33.40 22.25 -44.11
C LEU A 742 -32.29 23.27 -43.86
N THR A 743 -32.68 24.48 -43.41
CA THR A 743 -31.72 25.58 -43.27
C THR A 743 -31.80 26.27 -41.92
N TYR A 744 -30.68 26.81 -41.52
CA TYR A 744 -30.56 27.75 -40.38
C TYR A 744 -29.62 28.91 -40.75
N ASN A 745 -29.74 30.02 -40.05
CA ASN A 745 -28.83 31.14 -40.19
C ASN A 745 -27.86 31.16 -39.00
N ILE A 746 -26.63 31.58 -39.26
CA ILE A 746 -25.60 31.76 -38.23
C ILE A 746 -24.84 33.06 -38.44
N SER A 747 -24.56 33.80 -37.36
CA SER A 747 -23.75 35.00 -37.35
C SER A 747 -22.89 35.07 -36.09
N ILE A 748 -21.83 35.88 -36.13
CA ILE A 748 -20.97 36.18 -34.99
C ILE A 748 -20.91 37.71 -34.82
N ASP A 749 -21.00 38.18 -33.56
CA ASP A 749 -20.86 39.61 -33.18
C ASP A 749 -21.71 40.56 -34.01
N GLY A 750 -22.89 40.17 -34.39
CA GLY A 750 -23.80 40.98 -35.25
C GLY A 750 -23.37 41.06 -36.71
N SER A 751 -22.41 40.24 -37.16
CA SER A 751 -22.06 40.15 -38.58
C SER A 751 -23.24 39.74 -39.46
N GLU A 752 -23.14 39.92 -40.78
CA GLU A 752 -24.14 39.41 -41.71
C GLU A 752 -24.35 37.90 -41.54
N ALA A 753 -25.60 37.51 -41.37
CA ALA A 753 -25.95 36.12 -41.14
C ALA A 753 -25.77 35.28 -42.42
N LYS A 754 -25.11 34.13 -42.29
CA LYS A 754 -24.98 33.16 -43.36
C LYS A 754 -26.03 32.05 -43.22
N THR A 755 -26.73 31.81 -44.30
CA THR A 755 -27.72 30.72 -44.40
C THR A 755 -27.03 29.41 -44.73
N ILE A 756 -27.21 28.40 -43.92
CA ILE A 756 -26.64 27.06 -44.07
C ILE A 756 -27.73 26.08 -44.37
N ASN A 757 -27.63 25.45 -45.57
CA ASN A 757 -28.42 24.28 -45.88
C ASN A 757 -27.56 23.03 -45.55
N PHE A 758 -27.84 22.37 -44.40
CA PHE A 758 -26.94 21.34 -43.89
C PHE A 758 -27.18 19.97 -44.50
N ASN A 759 -28.31 19.72 -45.12
CA ASN A 759 -28.72 18.41 -45.62
C ASN A 759 -29.19 18.38 -47.10
N LYS A 760 -28.91 19.44 -47.88
CA LYS A 760 -29.29 19.48 -49.31
C LYS A 760 -28.77 18.28 -50.13
N ASP A 761 -27.56 17.81 -49.79
CA ASP A 761 -26.90 16.71 -50.49
C ASP A 761 -27.12 15.39 -49.73
N LEU A 762 -27.90 15.37 -48.66
CA LEU A 762 -28.19 14.19 -47.85
C LEU A 762 -29.40 13.45 -48.43
N ASN A 763 -29.23 12.90 -49.62
CA ASN A 763 -30.25 12.22 -50.38
C ASN A 763 -29.68 11.02 -51.13
N GLU A 764 -30.57 10.16 -51.67
CA GLU A 764 -30.22 8.95 -52.36
C GLU A 764 -30.04 9.14 -53.87
N SER A 765 -29.73 10.36 -54.34
CA SER A 765 -29.37 10.60 -55.74
C SER A 765 -28.06 9.82 -56.08
N PRO A 766 -27.88 9.38 -57.35
CA PRO A 766 -26.70 8.61 -57.72
C PRO A 766 -25.37 9.26 -57.37
N GLU A 767 -25.28 10.56 -57.41
CA GLU A 767 -24.09 11.34 -57.03
C GLU A 767 -23.81 11.36 -55.53
N ASN A 768 -24.85 11.27 -54.71
CA ASN A 768 -24.77 11.47 -53.25
C ASN A 768 -24.84 10.16 -52.45
N ILE A 769 -25.51 9.11 -52.96
CA ILE A 769 -25.89 7.93 -52.16
C ILE A 769 -24.70 7.23 -51.47
N TYR A 770 -23.57 7.09 -52.14
CA TYR A 770 -22.40 6.41 -51.57
C TYR A 770 -21.35 7.37 -51.00
N THR A 771 -21.33 8.62 -51.45
CA THR A 771 -20.30 9.61 -51.14
C THR A 771 -20.72 10.53 -49.99
N VAL A 772 -21.99 10.83 -49.86
CA VAL A 772 -22.54 11.75 -48.85
C VAL A 772 -23.56 11.04 -47.96
N TYR A 773 -24.59 10.42 -48.54
CA TYR A 773 -25.75 9.96 -47.81
C TYR A 773 -25.40 8.82 -46.82
N TYR A 774 -25.00 7.66 -47.29
CA TYR A 774 -24.69 6.55 -46.40
C TYR A 774 -23.58 6.84 -45.38
N PRO A 775 -22.46 7.47 -45.74
CA PRO A 775 -21.47 7.82 -44.74
C PRO A 775 -21.99 8.77 -43.66
N THR A 776 -22.83 9.73 -44.03
CA THR A 776 -23.35 10.75 -43.10
C THR A 776 -24.45 10.19 -42.21
N VAL A 777 -25.44 9.47 -42.76
CA VAL A 777 -26.53 8.89 -41.95
C VAL A 777 -25.99 7.80 -41.02
N ALA A 778 -24.96 7.05 -41.44
CA ALA A 778 -24.27 6.07 -40.60
C ALA A 778 -23.54 6.74 -39.40
N ARG A 779 -23.03 7.98 -39.59
CA ARG A 779 -22.43 8.76 -38.49
C ARG A 779 -23.45 9.41 -37.58
N ARG A 780 -24.71 9.50 -38.02
CA ARG A 780 -25.86 10.14 -37.32
C ARG A 780 -25.75 11.64 -37.09
N VAL A 781 -24.73 12.31 -37.62
CA VAL A 781 -24.56 13.76 -37.54
C VAL A 781 -24.13 14.32 -38.89
N VAL A 782 -24.47 15.59 -39.11
CA VAL A 782 -23.95 16.42 -40.19
C VAL A 782 -23.10 17.52 -39.56
N GLU A 783 -21.91 17.75 -40.09
CA GLU A 783 -21.05 18.85 -39.71
C GLU A 783 -21.09 19.90 -40.81
N SER A 784 -21.37 21.12 -40.45
CA SER A 784 -21.24 22.30 -41.32
C SER A 784 -20.06 23.13 -40.88
N VAL A 785 -19.22 23.58 -41.84
CA VAL A 785 -18.07 24.43 -41.54
C VAL A 785 -18.30 25.79 -42.18
N ILE A 786 -18.35 26.83 -41.34
CA ILE A 786 -18.68 28.16 -41.73
C ILE A 786 -17.54 29.12 -41.37
N THR A 787 -17.06 29.93 -42.30
CA THR A 787 -16.09 30.99 -42.00
C THR A 787 -16.82 32.25 -41.60
N LEU A 788 -16.56 32.80 -40.42
CA LEU A 788 -17.16 34.01 -39.90
C LEU A 788 -16.08 34.99 -39.45
N PRO A 789 -16.29 36.33 -39.59
CA PRO A 789 -15.31 37.34 -39.19
C PRO A 789 -15.37 37.56 -37.67
N LEU A 790 -14.28 37.24 -36.95
CA LEU A 790 -14.17 37.57 -35.54
C LEU A 790 -13.64 38.99 -35.38
N GLY A 791 -14.47 39.87 -34.86
CA GLY A 791 -14.14 41.27 -34.57
C GLY A 791 -13.42 41.47 -33.25
N LYS A 792 -13.12 42.73 -32.90
CA LYS A 792 -12.69 43.09 -31.53
C LYS A 792 -13.91 43.55 -30.75
N THR A 793 -14.12 42.97 -29.58
CA THR A 793 -15.10 43.40 -28.59
C THR A 793 -14.40 44.07 -27.41
N SER A 794 -15.08 44.94 -26.69
CA SER A 794 -14.47 45.72 -25.59
C SER A 794 -14.08 44.87 -24.39
N ASP A 795 -14.73 43.72 -24.23
CA ASP A 795 -14.59 42.80 -23.14
C ASP A 795 -14.04 41.40 -23.54
N ASN A 796 -13.66 41.27 -24.83
CA ASN A 796 -13.25 40.03 -25.48
C ASN A 796 -14.30 38.90 -25.42
N ILE A 797 -15.57 39.25 -25.14
CA ILE A 797 -16.69 38.30 -25.21
C ILE A 797 -17.31 38.40 -26.60
N HIS A 798 -17.42 37.25 -27.23
CA HIS A 798 -18.00 37.11 -28.57
C HIS A 798 -19.32 36.38 -28.51
N GLU A 799 -20.22 36.69 -29.43
CA GLU A 799 -21.56 36.14 -29.48
C GLU A 799 -21.81 35.43 -30.83
N ILE A 800 -22.18 34.17 -30.80
CA ILE A 800 -22.71 33.43 -31.94
C ILE A 800 -24.24 33.34 -31.79
N LYS A 801 -24.94 33.73 -32.84
CA LYS A 801 -26.38 33.60 -32.94
C LYS A 801 -26.75 32.60 -34.02
N ILE A 802 -27.60 31.64 -33.67
CA ILE A 802 -28.18 30.64 -34.59
C ILE A 802 -29.69 30.81 -34.60
N THR A 803 -30.27 30.96 -35.80
CA THR A 803 -31.72 31.05 -35.98
C THR A 803 -32.16 30.02 -37.01
N PRO A 804 -33.02 29.07 -36.64
CA PRO A 804 -33.53 28.08 -37.59
C PRO A 804 -34.50 28.75 -38.59
N ASN A 805 -34.45 28.31 -39.83
CA ASN A 805 -35.44 28.68 -40.86
C ASN A 805 -36.45 27.54 -41.05
N ASP A 806 -36.13 26.35 -40.53
CA ASP A 806 -36.89 25.12 -40.64
C ASP A 806 -37.04 24.38 -39.33
N PRO A 807 -38.13 23.70 -39.10
CA PRO A 807 -38.30 22.84 -37.92
C PRO A 807 -37.47 21.55 -38.06
N GLY A 808 -37.32 20.84 -36.97
CA GLY A 808 -36.71 19.52 -36.95
C GLY A 808 -35.18 19.49 -36.94
N ILE A 809 -34.54 20.66 -36.84
CA ILE A 809 -33.07 20.73 -36.66
C ILE A 809 -32.74 20.48 -35.19
N VAL A 810 -31.83 19.55 -34.95
CA VAL A 810 -31.31 19.24 -33.59
C VAL A 810 -29.85 19.60 -33.55
N PHE A 811 -29.49 20.63 -32.79
CA PHE A 811 -28.12 21.07 -32.59
C PHE A 811 -27.48 20.22 -31.47
N GLU A 812 -26.24 19.79 -31.68
CA GLU A 812 -25.48 19.01 -30.71
C GLU A 812 -24.26 19.76 -30.19
N LYS A 813 -23.48 20.39 -31.08
CA LYS A 813 -22.22 21.05 -30.68
C LYS A 813 -21.83 22.17 -31.62
N ILE A 814 -21.19 23.21 -31.09
CA ILE A 814 -20.59 24.31 -31.85
C ILE A 814 -19.10 24.39 -31.49
N VAL A 815 -18.21 24.44 -32.47
CA VAL A 815 -16.77 24.63 -32.20
C VAL A 815 -16.27 25.81 -33.02
N ILE A 816 -15.67 26.78 -32.35
CA ILE A 816 -15.03 27.95 -32.91
C ILE A 816 -13.54 27.68 -33.00
N ASP A 817 -13.02 27.57 -34.22
CA ASP A 817 -11.61 27.30 -34.48
C ASP A 817 -10.85 28.60 -34.79
N MET A 818 -9.93 28.90 -33.91
CA MET A 818 -8.96 30.00 -34.00
C MET A 818 -7.56 29.52 -34.31
N GLY A 819 -7.44 28.33 -34.94
CA GLY A 819 -6.18 27.67 -35.28
C GLY A 819 -5.79 26.50 -34.41
N GLY A 820 -6.60 26.15 -33.42
CA GLY A 820 -6.34 25.03 -32.48
C GLY A 820 -7.22 23.82 -32.65
N TYR A 821 -8.19 23.84 -33.56
CA TYR A 821 -9.07 22.68 -33.78
C TYR A 821 -8.33 21.49 -34.35
N LYS A 822 -8.53 20.36 -33.73
CA LYS A 822 -8.07 19.06 -34.23
C LYS A 822 -9.28 18.20 -34.58
N ASN A 823 -9.36 17.78 -35.85
CA ASN A 823 -10.44 16.91 -36.29
C ASN A 823 -10.51 15.66 -35.44
N SER A 824 -11.62 15.44 -34.80
CA SER A 824 -11.87 14.30 -33.90
C SER A 824 -13.32 13.85 -34.01
N TYR A 825 -13.61 12.59 -33.76
CA TYR A 825 -14.95 12.02 -33.86
C TYR A 825 -15.97 12.68 -32.90
N LEU A 826 -15.50 13.18 -31.74
CA LEU A 826 -16.33 13.85 -30.72
C LEU A 826 -16.27 15.40 -30.81
N HIS A 827 -15.61 15.94 -31.79
CA HIS A 827 -15.54 17.40 -32.07
C HIS A 827 -14.98 18.24 -30.92
N MET A 828 -13.85 17.79 -30.32
CA MET A 828 -13.18 18.42 -29.17
C MET A 828 -13.96 18.31 -27.86
N LYS A 829 -13.24 18.38 -26.74
CA LYS A 829 -13.82 18.51 -25.41
C LYS A 829 -14.43 19.86 -25.22
N GLU A 830 -15.57 19.97 -24.54
CA GLU A 830 -16.20 21.26 -24.21
C GLU A 830 -15.21 22.14 -23.45
N SER A 831 -15.16 23.42 -23.82
CA SER A 831 -14.34 24.44 -23.16
C SER A 831 -14.86 24.71 -21.74
N GLU A 832 -13.98 25.17 -20.85
CA GLU A 832 -14.41 25.66 -19.54
C GLU A 832 -15.49 26.69 -19.68
N LYS A 833 -16.51 26.60 -18.85
CA LYS A 833 -17.66 27.49 -18.86
C LYS A 833 -17.91 28.10 -17.49
N PHE A 834 -18.54 29.24 -17.45
CA PHE A 834 -19.03 29.90 -16.25
C PHE A 834 -20.37 30.55 -16.55
N ARG A 835 -21.16 30.81 -15.53
CA ARG A 835 -22.41 31.57 -15.66
C ARG A 835 -22.22 33.00 -15.19
N THR A 836 -22.80 33.94 -15.92
CA THR A 836 -22.99 35.30 -15.40
C THR A 836 -24.18 35.29 -14.46
N MET A 837 -23.98 35.84 -13.25
CA MET A 837 -25.07 36.01 -12.27
C MET A 837 -26.19 36.88 -12.79
#